data_d05a3399ad13bfc80109875306a38140
#
_entry.id   d05a3399ad13bfc80109875306a38140
#
_cell.length_a   1.000
_cell.length_b   1.000
_cell.length_c   1.000
_cell.angle_alpha   90.00
_cell.angle_beta   90.00
_cell.angle_gamma   90.00
#
_symmetry.space_group_name_H-M   'P 1'
#
loop_
_entity.id
_entity.type
_entity.pdbx_description
1 polymer ?
#
loop_
_entity_poly.entity_id
_entity_poly.type
_entity_poly.pdbx_seq_one_letter_code
_entity_poly.pdbx_strand_id
1 'polypeptide(L)'
;MVLRSTQPARRTPEIRRFRHAESEAGVSDQAAVPEGRALLFGPFRLFASERLLFEGDKPVRLGSRALDLLVALTDRAGDLVSKRDLVNIVWPDTLVVEANLTVHIAALRRTLGDGQSAARYIVNSPGRGYRFVAPITFADAPAPADLQVKTAPNNLPVQLTRLIGRATILKEVTHRLSTQRLLTLTGAAGIGKTAVALSAAEELLPAYDHGIWFIDLAPVVSSSLVPAALASEMQLEIRSDEVLPTLITALRDKKMLLVFDNCEHVIEATADLASTILKGSRGVRILATSREPLRIEGEHVYRLSALELPDSLIGLRAAEALQFSAVQLFAERAAAAASDFELNDADAPYAARICRKLDGNPLAIELAASRVDTFGVQGLAKRIEDHLYLLDGTQRRTLPRHRTISAALDWSYQLLGPAERTIFRRLAIFANGFTLEAAAAVVLEDDGSSPDIASSIANLVMKSLVAAEASDLGARFRLLEITRAFAWVKLNESEDADLIARRHAVYYRTTIDAISRAGSEGTLAVNYPYDLDNVRAALNWVLSSGGDSSIAVALAAGCVPIWLERSLLTECRGWTSKVLDILDATDLGTHAEMVLQTAFGLSLMFTQGMNSQVGTALTRACELAEQLDAPTWQLRALVGLMVFHHRLGDFRRATVLARQCDALAQKSNDAVAISIADSINAASLFFLGEYDEALRYSSKAQRRTVAAQRTIVHWGLDHSIYAQCASGRALLHQGLFDQSQQALQKVHADAVATGNPTSLCQALTWCGCPISIVLEDLEGVKSAISELKATAEKGSLESYLASGIAYEGRLHATRGNLALAEQMLRSGLERFREAQYDNVYVPFLDYLAEVVASRGRFEEALAAADEALRRSERNDAFWWMPEAMRIKGEILLLAGAANAPAAEHLFRRSLDLGSRQRGLAWELRAAVSLGHLYAGQYRRGDAYAELDRVYRKFTEGFGTATLRHARSLLEEWAV
;
A
#
# COMPACT_ATOMS: atom_id res chain seq x y z
N MET A 1 -47.19 -49.04 26.14
CA MET A 1 -46.97 -48.77 27.58
C MET A 1 -46.03 -47.65 27.70
N VAL A 2 -46.54 -46.45 27.64
CA VAL A 2 -46.81 -45.46 28.70
C VAL A 2 -45.57 -45.20 29.55
N LEU A 3 -44.89 -44.07 29.31
CA LEU A 3 -44.99 -42.90 30.16
C LEU A 3 -44.20 -41.70 29.57
N ARG A 4 -44.89 -40.58 29.52
CA ARG A 4 -44.47 -39.23 29.24
C ARG A 4 -43.57 -38.70 30.38
N SER A 5 -42.55 -37.87 30.06
CA SER A 5 -42.18 -36.77 30.94
C SER A 5 -41.69 -35.54 30.14
N THR A 6 -42.27 -34.48 30.46
CA THR A 6 -42.28 -33.13 29.89
C THR A 6 -40.97 -32.37 30.10
N GLN A 7 -40.53 -31.71 29.05
CA GLN A 7 -39.56 -30.58 29.12
C GLN A 7 -40.28 -29.27 29.47
N PRO A 8 -39.61 -28.32 30.07
CA PRO A 8 -39.95 -26.91 29.88
C PRO A 8 -38.92 -26.17 29.04
N ALA A 9 -39.46 -25.47 28.06
CA ALA A 9 -38.78 -24.56 27.16
C ALA A 9 -38.11 -23.40 27.90
N ARG A 10 -36.88 -23.12 27.55
CA ARG A 10 -36.18 -21.84 27.90
C ARG A 10 -36.50 -20.79 26.85
N ARG A 11 -37.19 -19.72 27.31
CA ARG A 11 -37.51 -18.50 26.58
C ARG A 11 -36.27 -17.64 26.43
N THR A 12 -36.01 -17.18 25.22
CA THR A 12 -35.15 -16.02 24.88
C THR A 12 -35.80 -14.71 25.33
N PRO A 13 -35.10 -13.73 25.85
CA PRO A 13 -35.71 -12.43 26.16
C PRO A 13 -35.69 -11.53 24.90
N GLU A 14 -36.88 -11.08 24.52
CA GLU A 14 -37.13 -10.01 23.57
C GLU A 14 -36.65 -8.67 24.11
N ILE A 15 -35.95 -7.92 23.20
CA ILE A 15 -35.57 -6.53 23.45
C ILE A 15 -36.80 -5.63 23.27
N ARG A 16 -37.34 -5.11 24.39
CA ARG A 16 -38.41 -4.11 24.37
C ARG A 16 -37.83 -2.72 24.06
N ARG A 17 -38.30 -2.12 22.97
CA ARG A 17 -38.26 -0.68 22.74
C ARG A 17 -39.12 0.04 23.79
N PHE A 18 -38.52 0.96 24.57
CA PHE A 18 -39.29 1.90 25.38
C PHE A 18 -39.52 3.20 24.61
N ARG A 19 -40.82 3.51 24.46
CA ARG A 19 -41.31 4.85 24.11
C ARG A 19 -41.42 5.69 25.39
N HIS A 20 -41.17 6.99 25.20
CA HIS A 20 -41.33 8.03 26.21
C HIS A 20 -42.71 8.00 26.92
N ALA A 21 -42.69 8.26 28.22
CA ALA A 21 -43.73 8.91 28.94
C ALA A 21 -43.12 9.92 29.94
N GLU A 22 -43.60 11.12 29.86
CA GLU A 22 -43.24 12.29 30.65
C GLU A 22 -43.58 12.12 32.12
N SER A 23 -42.72 12.58 33.02
CA SER A 23 -43.12 13.07 34.35
C SER A 23 -42.05 14.05 34.84
N GLU A 24 -42.49 15.28 35.09
CA GLU A 24 -41.78 16.43 35.63
C GLU A 24 -41.23 16.19 37.04
N ALA A 25 -39.96 16.53 37.26
CA ALA A 25 -39.46 17.27 38.43
C ALA A 25 -37.95 17.49 38.31
N GLY A 26 -37.57 18.71 38.13
CA GLY A 26 -36.37 19.50 38.51
C GLY A 26 -35.06 18.78 38.71
N VAL A 27 -34.19 18.72 37.63
CA VAL A 27 -32.72 18.71 37.77
C VAL A 27 -32.13 19.52 36.61
N SER A 28 -31.23 20.42 36.96
CA SER A 28 -30.49 21.39 36.15
C SER A 28 -30.14 20.93 34.72
N ASP A 29 -30.49 21.81 33.81
CA ASP A 29 -30.15 21.86 32.39
C ASP A 29 -28.63 21.73 32.18
N GLN A 30 -28.14 20.56 31.80
CA GLN A 30 -26.82 20.40 31.24
C GLN A 30 -26.95 20.55 29.70
N ALA A 31 -26.69 21.77 29.21
CA ALA A 31 -26.70 22.10 27.80
C ALA A 31 -25.63 21.28 27.03
N ALA A 32 -26.07 20.41 26.14
CA ALA A 32 -25.22 19.90 25.10
C ALA A 32 -24.63 21.09 24.32
N VAL A 33 -23.33 21.02 23.99
CA VAL A 33 -22.60 22.07 23.26
C VAL A 33 -23.31 22.31 21.91
N PRO A 34 -23.81 23.53 21.62
CA PRO A 34 -24.45 23.83 20.34
C PRO A 34 -23.43 23.71 19.21
N GLU A 35 -23.81 23.10 18.11
CA GLU A 35 -22.99 23.02 16.90
C GLU A 35 -22.57 24.44 16.45
N GLY A 36 -21.22 24.64 16.27
CA GLY A 36 -20.65 25.88 15.74
C GLY A 36 -20.11 26.87 16.77
N ARG A 37 -19.97 26.49 18.04
CA ARG A 37 -19.38 27.36 19.09
C ARG A 37 -17.98 26.88 19.50
N ALA A 38 -17.03 27.82 19.60
CA ALA A 38 -15.71 27.57 20.14
C ALA A 38 -15.76 27.56 21.68
N LEU A 39 -15.12 26.56 22.29
CA LEU A 39 -14.94 26.44 23.73
C LEU A 39 -13.57 27.03 24.11
N LEU A 40 -13.57 28.05 24.98
CA LEU A 40 -12.38 28.80 25.37
C LEU A 40 -11.95 28.42 26.79
N PHE A 41 -10.67 28.13 26.98
CA PHE A 41 -10.06 27.94 28.29
C PHE A 41 -8.57 28.36 28.25
N GLY A 42 -8.16 29.23 29.14
CA GLY A 42 -6.83 29.82 29.09
C GLY A 42 -6.51 30.44 27.73
N PRO A 43 -5.37 30.16 27.11
CA PRO A 43 -5.04 30.61 25.76
C PRO A 43 -5.65 29.74 24.66
N PHE A 44 -6.40 28.67 25.00
CA PHE A 44 -6.87 27.67 24.05
C PHE A 44 -8.30 27.93 23.59
N ARG A 45 -8.54 27.60 22.29
CA ARG A 45 -9.85 27.54 21.65
C ARG A 45 -10.08 26.15 21.09
N LEU A 46 -11.09 25.44 21.58
CA LEU A 46 -11.46 24.09 21.17
C LEU A 46 -12.75 24.14 20.35
N PHE A 47 -12.68 23.67 19.12
CA PHE A 47 -13.81 23.40 18.24
C PHE A 47 -14.10 21.88 18.30
N ALA A 48 -15.00 21.49 19.18
CA ALA A 48 -15.24 20.07 19.47
C ALA A 48 -15.81 19.29 18.26
N SER A 49 -16.71 19.90 17.48
CA SER A 49 -17.32 19.33 16.29
C SER A 49 -16.33 19.15 15.14
N GLU A 50 -15.43 20.10 14.95
CA GLU A 50 -14.38 20.08 13.92
C GLU A 50 -13.10 19.37 14.39
N ARG A 51 -13.04 19.00 15.68
CA ARG A 51 -11.89 18.34 16.31
C ARG A 51 -10.59 19.16 16.19
N LEU A 52 -10.69 20.47 16.42
CA LEU A 52 -9.57 21.42 16.30
C LEU A 52 -9.30 22.12 17.62
N LEU A 53 -8.03 22.23 18.00
CA LEU A 53 -7.55 23.00 19.16
C LEU A 53 -6.58 24.09 18.67
N PHE A 54 -6.74 25.30 19.19
CA PHE A 54 -5.85 26.43 18.93
C PHE A 54 -5.31 27.02 20.21
N GLU A 55 -4.06 27.49 20.21
CA GLU A 55 -3.47 28.36 21.22
C GLU A 55 -3.29 29.76 20.61
N GLY A 56 -4.13 30.71 21.04
CA GLY A 56 -4.28 31.96 20.31
C GLY A 56 -4.77 31.71 18.89
N ASP A 57 -3.99 32.11 17.87
CA ASP A 57 -4.31 31.87 16.46
C ASP A 57 -3.51 30.69 15.84
N LYS A 58 -2.74 29.95 16.66
CA LYS A 58 -1.95 28.83 16.18
C LYS A 58 -2.67 27.51 16.44
N PRO A 59 -2.81 26.65 15.43
CA PRO A 59 -3.37 25.31 15.63
C PRO A 59 -2.43 24.46 16.49
N VAL A 60 -3.00 23.80 17.50
CA VAL A 60 -2.29 22.88 18.40
C VAL A 60 -2.58 21.45 17.96
N ARG A 61 -1.56 20.69 17.64
CA ARG A 61 -1.71 19.29 17.26
C ARG A 61 -1.85 18.38 18.48
N LEU A 62 -2.93 17.65 18.53
CA LEU A 62 -3.19 16.59 19.49
C LEU A 62 -3.52 15.30 18.73
N GLY A 63 -3.00 14.16 19.20
CA GLY A 63 -3.45 12.87 18.69
C GLY A 63 -4.96 12.69 18.91
N SER A 64 -5.63 11.95 18.00
CA SER A 64 -7.10 11.84 17.98
C SER A 64 -7.70 11.46 19.34
N ARG A 65 -7.10 10.50 20.04
CA ARG A 65 -7.57 10.04 21.36
C ARG A 65 -7.29 11.03 22.49
N ALA A 66 -6.20 11.77 22.44
CA ALA A 66 -5.92 12.84 23.38
C ALA A 66 -6.91 14.00 23.21
N LEU A 67 -7.32 14.28 21.98
CA LEU A 67 -8.34 15.26 21.67
C LEU A 67 -9.74 14.78 22.12
N ASP A 68 -10.08 13.50 21.90
CA ASP A 68 -11.32 12.90 22.41
C ASP A 68 -11.40 12.96 23.94
N LEU A 69 -10.27 12.73 24.63
CA LEU A 69 -10.18 12.90 26.08
C LEU A 69 -10.37 14.35 26.50
N LEU A 70 -9.81 15.31 25.75
CA LEU A 70 -10.01 16.73 26.01
C LEU A 70 -11.48 17.10 25.86
N VAL A 71 -12.13 16.69 24.80
CA VAL A 71 -13.57 16.91 24.58
C VAL A 71 -14.38 16.29 25.73
N ALA A 72 -14.16 15.00 26.04
CA ALA A 72 -14.88 14.31 27.11
C ALA A 72 -14.70 14.95 28.51
N LEU A 73 -13.52 15.52 28.76
CA LEU A 73 -13.22 16.21 30.01
C LEU A 73 -13.79 17.64 30.07
N THR A 74 -13.80 18.36 28.93
CA THR A 74 -14.35 19.70 28.81
C THR A 74 -15.88 19.69 28.80
N ASP A 75 -16.52 18.68 28.21
CA ASP A 75 -17.98 18.49 28.28
C ASP A 75 -18.50 18.31 29.74
N ARG A 76 -17.62 17.83 30.62
CA ARG A 76 -17.89 17.62 32.06
C ARG A 76 -16.97 18.43 32.92
N ALA A 77 -16.69 19.66 32.50
CA ALA A 77 -15.78 20.55 33.23
C ALA A 77 -16.24 20.80 34.68
N GLY A 78 -15.33 20.65 35.61
CA GLY A 78 -15.62 20.75 37.05
C GLY A 78 -15.98 19.42 37.69
N ASP A 79 -16.42 18.42 36.92
CA ASP A 79 -16.81 17.11 37.45
C ASP A 79 -15.64 16.12 37.42
N LEU A 80 -15.67 15.14 38.32
CA LEU A 80 -14.75 14.04 38.35
C LEU A 80 -15.25 12.96 37.40
N VAL A 81 -14.54 12.77 36.28
CA VAL A 81 -14.83 11.68 35.31
C VAL A 81 -14.00 10.47 35.70
N SER A 82 -14.66 9.32 35.91
CA SER A 82 -13.98 8.10 36.30
C SER A 82 -13.08 7.59 35.16
N LYS A 83 -12.01 6.86 35.49
CA LYS A 83 -11.13 6.23 34.48
C LYS A 83 -11.90 5.31 33.55
N ARG A 84 -12.86 4.57 34.11
CA ARG A 84 -13.73 3.65 33.36
C ARG A 84 -14.64 4.38 32.36
N ASP A 85 -15.22 5.52 32.78
CA ASP A 85 -16.07 6.31 31.89
C ASP A 85 -15.28 6.95 30.77
N LEU A 86 -14.07 7.48 31.06
CA LEU A 86 -13.17 8.01 30.02
C LEU A 86 -12.76 6.94 29.01
N VAL A 87 -12.47 5.74 29.48
CA VAL A 87 -12.16 4.61 28.60
C VAL A 87 -13.38 4.26 27.72
N ASN A 88 -14.57 4.17 28.32
CA ASN A 88 -15.80 3.83 27.58
C ASN A 88 -16.20 4.90 26.54
N ILE A 89 -15.94 6.20 26.84
CA ILE A 89 -16.27 7.31 25.93
C ILE A 89 -15.30 7.33 24.75
N VAL A 90 -14.01 7.19 25.04
CA VAL A 90 -12.94 7.36 24.03
C VAL A 90 -12.65 6.07 23.25
N TRP A 91 -12.93 4.90 23.83
CA TRP A 91 -12.73 3.59 23.21
C TRP A 91 -13.97 2.68 23.39
N PRO A 92 -15.13 3.01 22.80
CA PRO A 92 -16.38 2.30 23.05
C PRO A 92 -16.35 0.82 22.62
N ASP A 93 -15.54 0.47 21.62
CA ASP A 93 -15.49 -0.85 21.01
C ASP A 93 -14.15 -1.60 21.24
N THR A 94 -13.30 -1.11 22.18
CA THR A 94 -11.96 -1.67 22.38
C THR A 94 -11.70 -1.91 23.86
N LEU A 95 -11.24 -3.12 24.23
CA LEU A 95 -10.74 -3.39 25.59
C LEU A 95 -9.40 -2.67 25.79
N VAL A 96 -9.41 -1.57 26.51
CA VAL A 96 -8.23 -0.74 26.79
C VAL A 96 -7.83 -0.84 28.24
N VAL A 97 -6.53 -1.09 28.48
CA VAL A 97 -5.96 -1.10 29.84
C VAL A 97 -5.77 0.32 30.36
N GLU A 98 -5.98 0.55 31.68
CA GLU A 98 -5.86 1.87 32.32
C GLU A 98 -4.52 2.61 32.05
N ALA A 99 -3.46 1.88 31.73
CA ALA A 99 -2.16 2.44 31.37
C ALA A 99 -2.24 3.33 30.11
N ASN A 100 -3.07 2.97 29.13
CA ASN A 100 -3.28 3.77 27.91
C ASN A 100 -3.92 5.12 28.20
N LEU A 101 -4.93 5.14 29.05
CA LEU A 101 -5.55 6.39 29.49
C LEU A 101 -4.51 7.32 30.13
N THR A 102 -3.62 6.77 30.96
CA THR A 102 -2.58 7.55 31.65
C THR A 102 -1.59 8.17 30.64
N VAL A 103 -1.20 7.44 29.61
CA VAL A 103 -0.31 7.93 28.56
C VAL A 103 -0.93 9.09 27.77
N HIS A 104 -2.20 8.95 27.37
CA HIS A 104 -2.89 10.00 26.61
C HIS A 104 -3.19 11.25 27.48
N ILE A 105 -3.52 11.06 28.75
CA ILE A 105 -3.67 12.18 29.70
C ILE A 105 -2.33 12.90 29.94
N ALA A 106 -1.22 12.17 30.02
CA ALA A 106 0.10 12.78 30.15
C ALA A 106 0.49 13.58 28.91
N ALA A 107 0.19 13.05 27.69
CA ALA A 107 0.38 13.77 26.44
C ALA A 107 -0.47 15.03 26.38
N LEU A 108 -1.75 14.93 26.74
CA LEU A 108 -2.68 16.06 26.80
C LEU A 108 -2.22 17.15 27.77
N ARG A 109 -1.84 16.78 28.99
CA ARG A 109 -1.32 17.72 29.99
C ARG A 109 -0.06 18.45 29.51
N ARG A 110 0.85 17.73 28.83
CA ARG A 110 2.06 18.31 28.25
C ARG A 110 1.74 19.32 27.17
N THR A 111 0.82 18.99 26.26
CA THR A 111 0.42 19.89 25.17
C THR A 111 -0.28 21.13 25.69
N LEU A 112 -1.06 21.05 26.76
CA LEU A 112 -1.70 22.17 27.38
C LEU A 112 -0.75 22.99 28.32
N GLY A 113 0.52 22.55 28.46
CA GLY A 113 1.46 23.19 29.39
C GLY A 113 1.05 23.03 30.86
N ASP A 114 0.25 22.01 31.19
CA ASP A 114 -0.28 21.78 32.54
C ASP A 114 0.86 21.43 33.51
N GLY A 115 1.01 22.26 34.56
CA GLY A 115 2.11 22.14 35.52
C GLY A 115 3.30 23.08 35.27
N GLN A 116 3.31 23.84 34.16
CA GLN A 116 4.26 24.94 33.94
C GLN A 116 3.59 26.29 34.30
N SER A 117 4.28 27.16 34.95
CA SER A 117 3.83 28.55 35.26
C SER A 117 2.47 28.65 35.98
N ALA A 118 2.18 27.78 36.94
CA ALA A 118 0.93 27.70 37.71
C ALA A 118 -0.36 27.46 36.93
N ALA A 119 -0.32 27.19 35.61
CA ALA A 119 -1.48 26.78 34.84
C ALA A 119 -1.85 25.33 35.20
N ARG A 120 -3.13 25.09 35.51
CA ARG A 120 -3.64 23.78 35.89
C ARG A 120 -4.96 23.53 35.18
N TYR A 121 -4.97 22.60 34.25
CA TYR A 121 -6.14 22.27 33.43
C TYR A 121 -6.77 20.93 33.85
N ILE A 122 -5.96 19.91 34.11
CA ILE A 122 -6.41 18.56 34.40
C ILE A 122 -5.83 18.06 35.71
N VAL A 123 -6.69 17.76 36.67
CA VAL A 123 -6.31 17.23 37.99
C VAL A 123 -6.56 15.73 38.06
N ASN A 124 -5.54 15.00 38.49
CA ASN A 124 -5.66 13.57 38.78
C ASN A 124 -6.21 13.39 40.20
N SER A 125 -7.26 12.58 40.35
CA SER A 125 -7.75 12.06 41.62
C SER A 125 -7.32 10.60 41.76
N PRO A 126 -6.28 10.27 42.52
CA PRO A 126 -5.72 8.93 42.59
C PRO A 126 -6.80 7.87 42.86
N GLY A 127 -6.79 6.81 42.06
CA GLY A 127 -7.74 5.70 42.15
C GLY A 127 -9.18 6.03 41.69
N ARG A 128 -9.51 7.28 41.35
CA ARG A 128 -10.89 7.69 41.01
C ARG A 128 -11.07 8.18 39.58
N GLY A 129 -10.14 9.00 39.04
CA GLY A 129 -10.28 9.53 37.66
C GLY A 129 -9.63 10.89 37.49
N TYR A 130 -10.10 11.63 36.48
CA TYR A 130 -9.56 12.95 36.10
C TYR A 130 -10.68 14.00 36.10
N ARG A 131 -10.29 15.27 36.39
CA ARG A 131 -11.20 16.42 36.41
C ARG A 131 -10.59 17.57 35.62
N PHE A 132 -11.37 18.18 34.74
CA PHE A 132 -10.99 19.44 34.09
C PHE A 132 -11.35 20.60 35.02
N VAL A 133 -10.38 21.44 35.37
CA VAL A 133 -10.55 22.45 36.42
C VAL A 133 -10.42 23.91 35.95
N ALA A 134 -10.04 24.10 34.69
CA ALA A 134 -9.98 25.46 34.15
C ALA A 134 -11.39 25.99 33.85
N PRO A 135 -11.64 27.31 34.05
CA PRO A 135 -12.93 27.92 33.68
C PRO A 135 -13.11 27.87 32.15
N ILE A 136 -14.30 27.50 31.73
CA ILE A 136 -14.69 27.40 30.33
C ILE A 136 -15.66 28.53 29.99
N THR A 137 -15.44 29.18 28.84
CA THR A 137 -16.39 30.13 28.27
C THR A 137 -16.67 29.74 26.81
N PHE A 138 -17.87 30.11 26.31
CA PHE A 138 -18.26 29.84 24.92
C PHE A 138 -18.20 31.13 24.11
N ALA A 139 -17.65 31.08 22.91
CA ALA A 139 -17.66 32.18 21.96
C ALA A 139 -18.36 31.77 20.66
N ASP A 140 -19.20 32.63 20.13
CA ASP A 140 -19.76 32.52 18.80
C ASP A 140 -18.66 32.94 17.79
N ALA A 141 -17.74 32.06 17.48
CA ALA A 141 -16.73 32.27 16.46
C ALA A 141 -16.93 31.18 15.40
N PRO A 142 -17.21 31.54 14.14
CA PRO A 142 -17.18 30.53 13.07
C PRO A 142 -15.78 29.93 13.03
N ALA A 143 -15.69 28.61 12.84
CA ALA A 143 -14.41 27.99 12.52
C ALA A 143 -13.84 28.70 11.30
N PRO A 144 -12.54 29.02 11.25
CA PRO A 144 -11.93 29.71 10.13
C PRO A 144 -12.15 28.88 8.86
N ALA A 145 -13.01 29.37 7.96
CA ALA A 145 -13.43 28.68 6.74
C ALA A 145 -12.27 28.42 5.74
N ASP A 146 -11.11 29.02 5.97
CA ASP A 146 -9.93 28.95 5.08
C ASP A 146 -8.78 28.07 5.59
N LEU A 147 -8.94 27.36 6.70
CA LEU A 147 -7.94 26.42 7.19
C LEU A 147 -8.41 24.95 7.14
N GLN A 148 -8.88 24.50 5.97
CA GLN A 148 -8.47 23.17 5.55
C GLN A 148 -6.97 23.26 5.28
N VAL A 149 -6.16 23.18 6.32
CA VAL A 149 -4.77 22.80 6.19
C VAL A 149 -4.82 21.43 5.53
N LYS A 150 -4.60 21.39 4.22
CA LYS A 150 -4.20 20.16 3.55
C LYS A 150 -2.93 19.74 4.26
N THR A 151 -3.05 18.96 5.31
CA THR A 151 -1.90 18.33 5.96
C THR A 151 -1.29 17.46 4.89
N ALA A 152 -0.09 17.84 4.45
CA ALA A 152 0.65 17.03 3.49
C ALA A 152 0.74 15.60 4.04
N PRO A 153 0.54 14.56 3.21
CA PRO A 153 0.53 13.19 3.67
C PRO A 153 1.89 12.85 4.30
N ASN A 154 1.87 12.15 5.42
CA ASN A 154 3.11 11.72 6.08
C ASN A 154 2.85 10.49 6.97
N ASN A 155 3.92 9.73 7.25
CA ASN A 155 3.94 8.60 8.17
C ASN A 155 4.95 8.82 9.32
N LEU A 156 5.24 10.08 9.67
CA LEU A 156 6.22 10.40 10.71
C LEU A 156 5.77 9.86 12.07
N PRO A 157 6.64 9.13 12.79
CA PRO A 157 6.37 8.70 14.16
C PRO A 157 6.20 9.91 15.08
N VAL A 158 5.22 9.86 15.98
CA VAL A 158 5.01 10.94 16.96
C VAL A 158 6.13 10.97 17.98
N GLN A 159 6.86 12.09 18.07
CA GLN A 159 7.91 12.24 19.09
C GLN A 159 7.30 12.59 20.45
N LEU A 160 7.50 11.71 21.42
CA LEU A 160 6.99 11.88 22.79
C LEU A 160 7.90 12.71 23.69
N THR A 161 9.15 12.96 23.28
CA THR A 161 10.16 13.66 24.09
C THR A 161 10.73 14.85 23.35
N ARG A 162 10.97 15.94 24.07
CA ARG A 162 11.59 17.15 23.54
C ARG A 162 13.06 16.89 23.21
N LEU A 163 13.52 17.39 22.05
CA LEU A 163 14.91 17.33 21.66
C LEU A 163 15.72 18.39 22.43
N ILE A 164 16.68 17.96 23.26
CA ILE A 164 17.46 18.84 24.14
C ILE A 164 18.81 19.19 23.48
N GLY A 165 19.20 20.46 23.53
CA GLY A 165 20.52 20.94 23.10
C GLY A 165 20.80 20.84 21.61
N ARG A 166 19.77 20.70 20.76
CA ARG A 166 19.90 20.50 19.30
C ARG A 166 19.25 21.60 18.44
N ALA A 167 18.76 22.69 19.05
CA ALA A 167 18.04 23.75 18.35
C ALA A 167 18.87 24.39 17.20
N THR A 168 20.16 24.64 17.42
CA THR A 168 21.06 25.19 16.39
C THR A 168 21.28 24.17 15.25
N ILE A 169 21.49 22.92 15.59
CA ILE A 169 21.67 21.82 14.64
C ILE A 169 20.42 21.62 13.80
N LEU A 170 19.24 21.67 14.42
CA LEU A 170 17.97 21.53 13.74
C LEU A 170 17.77 22.64 12.69
N LYS A 171 18.04 23.90 13.04
CA LYS A 171 18.00 25.03 12.11
C LYS A 171 18.99 24.87 10.95
N GLU A 172 20.17 24.33 11.20
CA GLU A 172 21.16 24.11 10.16
C GLU A 172 20.75 22.95 9.23
N VAL A 173 20.24 21.85 9.77
CA VAL A 173 19.75 20.69 9.01
C VAL A 173 18.55 21.08 8.14
N THR A 174 17.59 21.81 8.67
CA THR A 174 16.41 22.31 7.93
C THR A 174 16.84 23.30 6.84
N HIS A 175 17.80 24.21 7.13
CA HIS A 175 18.34 25.11 6.12
C HIS A 175 19.07 24.36 5.01
N ARG A 176 19.92 23.38 5.33
CA ARG A 176 20.62 22.57 4.32
C ARG A 176 19.64 21.77 3.46
N LEU A 177 18.62 21.16 4.05
CA LEU A 177 17.56 20.46 3.30
C LEU A 177 16.73 21.38 2.42
N SER A 178 16.69 22.70 2.69
CA SER A 178 16.04 23.65 1.78
C SER A 178 16.85 23.94 0.53
N THR A 179 18.17 23.74 0.54
CA THR A 179 19.10 24.04 -0.56
C THR A 179 19.69 22.81 -1.23
N GLN A 180 19.89 21.73 -0.47
CA GLN A 180 20.54 20.50 -0.90
C GLN A 180 19.52 19.39 -1.12
N ARG A 181 19.78 18.50 -2.08
CA ARG A 181 18.85 17.43 -2.41
C ARG A 181 19.10 16.13 -1.63
N LEU A 182 20.31 15.94 -1.13
CA LEU A 182 20.68 14.80 -0.31
C LEU A 182 21.50 15.27 0.88
N LEU A 183 21.04 14.97 2.07
CA LEU A 183 21.73 15.21 3.32
C LEU A 183 21.82 13.92 4.12
N THR A 184 23.02 13.51 4.49
CA THR A 184 23.25 12.35 5.35
C THR A 184 23.71 12.79 6.73
N LEU A 185 22.90 12.49 7.75
CA LEU A 185 23.29 12.66 9.15
C LEU A 185 24.16 11.49 9.58
N THR A 186 25.45 11.75 9.79
CA THR A 186 26.38 10.73 10.28
C THR A 186 26.75 10.93 11.72
N GLY A 187 27.07 9.87 12.42
CA GLY A 187 27.54 9.95 13.81
C GLY A 187 27.47 8.62 14.53
N ALA A 188 28.00 8.60 15.76
CA ALA A 188 28.02 7.44 16.59
C ALA A 188 26.61 6.91 16.89
N ALA A 189 26.54 5.63 17.23
CA ALA A 189 25.32 5.02 17.72
C ALA A 189 24.80 5.75 18.98
N GLY A 190 23.48 5.91 19.13
CA GLY A 190 22.88 6.60 20.30
C GLY A 190 23.08 8.11 20.36
N ILE A 191 23.68 8.75 19.32
CA ILE A 191 23.95 10.20 19.31
C ILE A 191 22.70 11.05 19.01
N GLY A 192 21.59 10.42 18.63
CA GLY A 192 20.31 11.09 18.34
C GLY A 192 20.09 11.42 16.87
N LYS A 193 20.68 10.69 15.93
CA LYS A 193 20.50 10.91 14.47
C LYS A 193 19.02 10.87 14.07
N THR A 194 18.33 9.82 14.42
CA THR A 194 16.89 9.62 14.14
C THR A 194 16.04 10.71 14.75
N ALA A 195 16.30 11.11 16.00
CA ALA A 195 15.54 12.16 16.67
C ALA A 195 15.71 13.53 15.99
N VAL A 196 16.91 13.86 15.53
CA VAL A 196 17.17 15.09 14.75
C VAL A 196 16.52 15.01 13.37
N ALA A 197 16.57 13.84 12.69
CA ALA A 197 15.95 13.65 11.39
C ALA A 197 14.43 13.82 11.45
N LEU A 198 13.78 13.21 12.43
CA LEU A 198 12.33 13.33 12.65
C LEU A 198 11.91 14.76 13.00
N SER A 199 12.63 15.44 13.91
CA SER A 199 12.33 16.84 14.25
C SER A 199 12.51 17.77 13.06
N ALA A 200 13.55 17.56 12.23
CA ALA A 200 13.75 18.33 11.00
C ALA A 200 12.63 18.04 9.96
N ALA A 201 12.20 16.79 9.85
CA ALA A 201 11.09 16.41 9.00
C ALA A 201 9.77 17.06 9.42
N GLU A 202 9.46 17.09 10.71
CA GLU A 202 8.27 17.76 11.26
C GLU A 202 8.26 19.27 10.94
N GLU A 203 9.39 19.97 11.15
CA GLU A 203 9.50 21.39 10.82
C GLU A 203 9.32 21.67 9.31
N LEU A 204 9.76 20.75 8.46
CA LEU A 204 9.74 20.91 7.01
C LEU A 204 8.43 20.44 6.36
N LEU A 205 7.52 19.79 7.08
CA LEU A 205 6.28 19.24 6.53
C LEU A 205 5.47 20.25 5.70
N PRO A 206 5.31 21.52 6.10
CA PRO A 206 4.59 22.51 5.29
C PRO A 206 5.26 22.87 3.95
N ALA A 207 6.54 22.55 3.78
CA ALA A 207 7.31 22.89 2.57
C ALA A 207 7.17 21.84 1.45
N TYR A 208 6.58 20.67 1.74
CA TYR A 208 6.49 19.55 0.81
C TYR A 208 5.04 19.21 0.48
N ASP A 209 4.57 19.62 -0.69
CA ASP A 209 3.17 19.48 -1.14
C ASP A 209 2.72 18.02 -1.23
N HIS A 210 3.67 17.09 -1.49
CA HIS A 210 3.42 15.65 -1.59
C HIS A 210 3.90 14.87 -0.34
N GLY A 211 4.19 15.61 0.73
CA GLY A 211 4.45 15.06 2.06
C GLY A 211 5.88 14.65 2.37
N ILE A 212 6.00 14.00 3.52
CA ILE A 212 7.26 13.46 4.04
C ILE A 212 7.04 12.00 4.39
N TRP A 213 7.95 11.14 3.92
CA TRP A 213 7.88 9.71 4.14
C TRP A 213 9.10 9.23 4.90
N PHE A 214 8.83 8.60 6.03
CA PHE A 214 9.84 8.00 6.90
C PHE A 214 9.95 6.51 6.59
N ILE A 215 11.17 6.04 6.34
CA ILE A 215 11.48 4.65 6.00
C ILE A 215 12.51 4.16 7.01
N ASP A 216 12.08 3.38 7.99
CA ASP A 216 13.00 2.68 8.90
C ASP A 216 13.57 1.45 8.20
N LEU A 217 14.86 1.46 7.94
CA LEU A 217 15.55 0.36 7.30
C LEU A 217 16.07 -0.69 8.30
N ALA A 218 16.02 -0.43 9.62
CA ALA A 218 16.51 -1.37 10.63
C ALA A 218 15.93 -2.80 10.52
N PRO A 219 14.64 -2.99 10.17
CA PRO A 219 14.05 -4.33 9.99
C PRO A 219 14.41 -5.00 8.67
N VAL A 220 14.99 -4.28 7.70
CA VAL A 220 15.26 -4.77 6.33
C VAL A 220 16.48 -5.69 6.33
N VAL A 221 16.27 -6.99 6.26
CA VAL A 221 17.35 -8.00 6.36
C VAL A 221 18.12 -8.17 5.04
N SER A 222 17.47 -7.97 3.89
CA SER A 222 18.07 -8.14 2.56
C SER A 222 18.15 -6.83 1.81
N SER A 223 19.31 -6.53 1.22
CA SER A 223 19.54 -5.35 0.37
C SER A 223 18.52 -5.24 -0.77
N SER A 224 18.04 -6.36 -1.32
CA SER A 224 17.04 -6.40 -2.40
C SER A 224 15.65 -5.89 -1.97
N LEU A 225 15.37 -5.81 -0.67
CA LEU A 225 14.09 -5.36 -0.14
C LEU A 225 14.03 -3.84 0.12
N VAL A 226 15.15 -3.12 0.01
CA VAL A 226 15.19 -1.68 0.28
C VAL A 226 14.24 -0.88 -0.62
N PRO A 227 14.17 -1.10 -1.94
CA PRO A 227 13.19 -0.43 -2.79
C PRO A 227 11.74 -0.80 -2.45
N ALA A 228 11.51 -2.06 -2.07
CA ALA A 228 10.18 -2.52 -1.68
C ALA A 228 9.70 -1.91 -0.35
N ALA A 229 10.63 -1.68 0.60
CA ALA A 229 10.32 -0.98 1.84
C ALA A 229 9.82 0.45 1.59
N LEU A 230 10.51 1.22 0.71
CA LEU A 230 10.06 2.55 0.31
C LEU A 230 8.68 2.51 -0.36
N ALA A 231 8.46 1.56 -1.26
CA ALA A 231 7.19 1.42 -1.97
C ALA A 231 6.04 1.09 -1.02
N SER A 232 6.28 0.21 -0.04
CA SER A 232 5.32 -0.18 0.98
C SER A 232 4.91 1.02 1.85
N GLU A 233 5.88 1.81 2.33
CA GLU A 233 5.59 3.00 3.13
C GLU A 233 4.79 4.05 2.36
N MET A 234 5.07 4.20 1.06
CA MET A 234 4.34 5.11 0.18
C MET A 234 3.01 4.52 -0.33
N GLN A 235 2.65 3.30 0.03
CA GLN A 235 1.46 2.58 -0.42
C GLN A 235 1.37 2.49 -1.96
N LEU A 236 2.51 2.34 -2.62
CA LEU A 236 2.58 2.22 -4.08
C LEU A 236 2.32 0.78 -4.51
N GLU A 237 1.41 0.60 -5.45
CA GLU A 237 1.17 -0.70 -6.10
C GLU A 237 2.31 -1.02 -7.07
N ILE A 238 3.16 -1.98 -6.72
CA ILE A 238 4.22 -2.48 -7.59
C ILE A 238 3.79 -3.79 -8.22
N ARG A 239 3.71 -3.80 -9.54
CA ARG A 239 3.26 -4.94 -10.35
C ARG A 239 4.33 -5.48 -11.31
N SER A 240 5.59 -5.10 -11.12
CA SER A 240 6.71 -5.60 -11.90
C SER A 240 7.81 -6.09 -10.96
N ASP A 241 8.67 -6.99 -11.46
CA ASP A 241 9.89 -7.39 -10.73
C ASP A 241 10.87 -6.23 -10.56
N GLU A 242 10.77 -5.24 -11.43
CA GLU A 242 11.57 -4.03 -11.37
C GLU A 242 10.88 -2.95 -10.53
N VAL A 243 11.09 -3.01 -9.22
CA VAL A 243 10.55 -2.05 -8.25
C VAL A 243 11.07 -0.63 -8.53
N LEU A 244 12.33 -0.49 -8.94
CA LEU A 244 13.01 0.80 -9.15
C LEU A 244 12.38 1.69 -10.22
N PRO A 245 12.08 1.23 -11.45
CA PRO A 245 11.46 2.07 -12.48
C PRO A 245 10.08 2.59 -12.04
N THR A 246 9.29 1.75 -11.38
CA THR A 246 7.97 2.13 -10.85
C THR A 246 8.10 3.23 -9.79
N LEU A 247 9.03 3.09 -8.85
CA LEU A 247 9.32 4.11 -7.84
C LEU A 247 9.74 5.43 -8.47
N ILE A 248 10.67 5.41 -9.42
CA ILE A 248 11.17 6.63 -10.08
C ILE A 248 10.04 7.34 -10.81
N THR A 249 9.21 6.57 -11.51
CA THR A 249 8.08 7.13 -12.24
C THR A 249 7.06 7.76 -11.29
N ALA A 250 6.75 7.11 -10.18
CA ALA A 250 5.85 7.64 -9.16
C ALA A 250 6.41 8.90 -8.47
N LEU A 251 7.72 9.03 -8.38
CA LEU A 251 8.41 10.14 -7.72
C LEU A 251 8.76 11.31 -8.65
N ARG A 252 8.71 11.15 -9.97
CA ARG A 252 9.24 12.08 -10.99
C ARG A 252 8.78 13.52 -10.78
N ASP A 253 7.49 13.74 -10.59
CA ASP A 253 6.86 15.05 -10.50
C ASP A 253 6.46 15.41 -9.06
N LYS A 254 6.97 14.68 -8.07
CA LYS A 254 6.63 14.90 -6.68
C LYS A 254 7.60 15.86 -6.01
N LYS A 255 7.06 16.72 -5.15
CA LYS A 255 7.82 17.58 -4.24
C LYS A 255 7.67 17.02 -2.83
N MET A 256 8.60 16.17 -2.41
CA MET A 256 8.53 15.44 -1.14
C MET A 256 9.91 15.25 -0.51
N LEU A 257 9.91 14.91 0.77
CA LEU A 257 11.12 14.51 1.50
C LEU A 257 11.01 13.02 1.85
N LEU A 258 12.04 12.26 1.51
CA LEU A 258 12.23 10.88 1.94
C LEU A 258 13.24 10.85 3.08
N VAL A 259 12.87 10.22 4.18
CA VAL A 259 13.75 10.06 5.35
C VAL A 259 14.12 8.58 5.46
N PHE A 260 15.34 8.23 5.08
CA PHE A 260 15.91 6.88 5.25
C PHE A 260 16.62 6.80 6.59
N ASP A 261 16.12 6.00 7.50
CA ASP A 261 16.72 5.81 8.83
C ASP A 261 17.45 4.47 8.93
N ASN A 262 18.53 4.44 9.69
CA ASN A 262 19.35 3.24 9.94
C ASN A 262 19.93 2.59 8.68
N CYS A 263 20.56 3.39 7.79
CA CYS A 263 21.07 2.89 6.50
C CYS A 263 22.30 1.98 6.59
N GLU A 264 22.99 1.90 7.75
CA GLU A 264 24.33 1.34 7.88
C GLU A 264 24.49 -0.12 7.45
N HIS A 265 23.48 -0.98 7.63
CA HIS A 265 23.55 -2.41 7.32
C HIS A 265 23.10 -2.74 5.87
N VAL A 266 22.47 -1.79 5.19
CA VAL A 266 22.01 -1.88 3.78
C VAL A 266 22.53 -0.69 2.94
N ILE A 267 23.71 -0.20 3.28
CA ILE A 267 24.22 1.10 2.80
C ILE A 267 24.35 1.16 1.28
N GLU A 268 24.88 0.11 0.64
CA GLU A 268 25.05 0.05 -0.81
C GLU A 268 23.69 0.11 -1.53
N ALA A 269 22.71 -0.68 -1.11
CA ALA A 269 21.38 -0.67 -1.70
C ALA A 269 20.65 0.66 -1.49
N THR A 270 20.83 1.29 -0.32
CA THR A 270 20.27 2.62 -0.04
C THR A 270 20.95 3.69 -0.90
N ALA A 271 22.26 3.60 -1.09
CA ALA A 271 23.04 4.49 -1.94
C ALA A 271 22.59 4.40 -3.40
N ASP A 272 22.42 3.20 -3.94
CA ASP A 272 21.95 2.94 -5.29
C ASP A 272 20.52 3.47 -5.49
N LEU A 273 19.63 3.18 -4.54
CA LEU A 273 18.25 3.67 -4.55
C LEU A 273 18.22 5.22 -4.53
N ALA A 274 18.95 5.84 -3.59
CA ALA A 274 19.00 7.29 -3.45
C ALA A 274 19.57 7.95 -4.73
N SER A 275 20.67 7.42 -5.29
CA SER A 275 21.26 7.90 -6.54
C SER A 275 20.26 7.85 -7.69
N THR A 276 19.55 6.73 -7.81
CA THR A 276 18.58 6.50 -8.88
C THR A 276 17.38 7.44 -8.76
N ILE A 277 16.83 7.62 -7.54
CA ILE A 277 15.74 8.58 -7.27
C ILE A 277 16.17 10.01 -7.60
N LEU A 278 17.36 10.43 -7.16
CA LEU A 278 17.84 11.79 -7.39
C LEU A 278 18.08 12.09 -8.87
N LYS A 279 18.49 11.11 -9.67
CA LYS A 279 18.63 11.24 -11.14
C LYS A 279 17.26 11.31 -11.83
N GLY A 280 16.30 10.52 -11.37
CA GLY A 280 14.97 10.40 -11.99
C GLY A 280 13.94 11.45 -11.57
N SER A 281 14.17 12.18 -10.47
CA SER A 281 13.14 13.06 -9.86
C SER A 281 13.75 14.37 -9.37
N ARG A 282 13.29 15.52 -9.89
CA ARG A 282 13.85 16.83 -9.54
C ARG A 282 13.33 17.41 -8.22
N GLY A 283 12.11 17.08 -7.84
CA GLY A 283 11.40 17.62 -6.68
C GLY A 283 11.63 16.84 -5.39
N VAL A 284 12.24 15.64 -5.46
CA VAL A 284 12.50 14.81 -4.29
C VAL A 284 13.78 15.21 -3.62
N ARG A 285 13.73 15.25 -2.28
CA ARG A 285 14.90 15.41 -1.41
C ARG A 285 15.01 14.20 -0.49
N ILE A 286 16.22 13.91 -0.07
CA ILE A 286 16.54 12.75 0.76
C ILE A 286 17.28 13.21 2.00
N LEU A 287 16.82 12.76 3.16
CA LEU A 287 17.50 12.83 4.44
C LEU A 287 17.84 11.41 4.86
N ALA A 288 19.10 11.07 4.96
CA ALA A 288 19.54 9.75 5.42
C ALA A 288 20.17 9.83 6.81
N THR A 289 19.96 8.80 7.65
CA THR A 289 20.76 8.63 8.85
C THR A 289 21.60 7.35 8.75
N SER A 290 22.86 7.46 9.09
CA SER A 290 23.80 6.34 9.01
C SER A 290 24.99 6.55 9.96
N ARG A 291 25.77 5.48 10.18
CA ARG A 291 27.07 5.60 10.87
C ARG A 291 28.17 6.10 9.95
N GLU A 292 28.03 5.89 8.65
CA GLU A 292 28.97 6.35 7.62
C GLU A 292 28.22 6.99 6.44
N PRO A 293 28.89 7.78 5.60
CA PRO A 293 28.28 8.37 4.42
C PRO A 293 27.86 7.33 3.39
N LEU A 294 26.80 7.64 2.59
CA LEU A 294 26.34 6.82 1.46
C LEU A 294 27.35 6.79 0.29
N ARG A 295 28.23 7.81 0.19
CA ARG A 295 29.30 7.96 -0.81
C ARG A 295 28.78 8.05 -2.25
N ILE A 296 27.70 8.79 -2.45
CA ILE A 296 27.15 9.03 -3.79
C ILE A 296 27.27 10.49 -4.20
N GLU A 297 27.17 10.75 -5.51
CA GLU A 297 27.28 12.09 -6.08
C GLU A 297 26.15 13.00 -5.54
N GLY A 298 26.54 14.22 -5.15
CA GLY A 298 25.60 15.21 -4.57
C GLY A 298 25.28 15.00 -3.12
N GLU A 299 25.91 14.04 -2.44
CA GLU A 299 25.74 13.84 -1.00
C GLU A 299 26.38 14.98 -0.20
N HIS A 300 25.65 15.54 0.73
CA HIS A 300 26.15 16.43 1.76
C HIS A 300 26.10 15.70 3.10
N VAL A 301 27.25 15.63 3.75
CA VAL A 301 27.37 14.91 5.02
C VAL A 301 27.34 15.93 6.17
N TYR A 302 26.43 15.71 7.13
CA TYR A 302 26.39 16.42 8.40
C TYR A 302 26.78 15.48 9.53
N ARG A 303 27.92 15.74 10.16
CA ARG A 303 28.38 14.90 11.26
C ARG A 303 27.80 15.42 12.58
N LEU A 304 26.91 14.60 13.18
CA LEU A 304 26.29 14.93 14.45
C LEU A 304 27.29 14.73 15.61
N SER A 305 27.55 15.81 16.35
CA SER A 305 28.42 15.78 17.53
C SER A 305 27.70 15.27 18.76
N ALA A 306 28.43 14.89 19.78
CA ALA A 306 27.91 14.67 21.13
C ALA A 306 27.25 15.93 21.72
N LEU A 307 26.50 15.79 22.82
CA LEU A 307 25.99 16.92 23.59
C LEU A 307 27.14 17.68 24.26
N GLU A 308 26.92 18.98 24.43
CA GLU A 308 27.90 19.86 25.04
C GLU A 308 28.15 19.50 26.50
N LEU A 309 29.43 19.51 26.86
CA LEU A 309 29.93 19.15 28.18
C LEU A 309 30.62 20.35 28.85
N PRO A 310 30.56 20.50 30.17
CA PRO A 310 31.34 21.49 30.89
C PRO A 310 32.84 21.27 30.75
N ASP A 311 33.61 22.31 30.51
CA ASP A 311 35.08 22.23 30.43
C ASP A 311 35.74 21.96 31.80
N SER A 312 35.21 22.56 32.86
CA SER A 312 35.70 22.40 34.25
C SER A 312 34.61 21.81 35.15
N LEU A 313 35.01 20.92 36.07
CA LEU A 313 34.12 20.34 37.08
C LEU A 313 34.33 21.02 38.45
N ILE A 314 35.41 21.83 38.62
CA ILE A 314 35.78 22.37 39.90
C ILE A 314 34.89 23.60 40.17
N GLY A 315 34.16 23.57 41.30
CA GLY A 315 33.29 24.66 41.70
C GLY A 315 32.03 24.87 40.85
N LEU A 316 31.69 23.91 39.99
CA LEU A 316 30.55 23.98 39.06
C LEU A 316 29.20 23.98 39.84
N ARG A 317 28.44 25.07 39.73
CA ARG A 317 27.10 25.20 40.35
C ARG A 317 26.03 24.62 39.44
N ALA A 318 24.89 24.24 40.00
CA ALA A 318 23.77 23.66 39.28
C ALA A 318 23.30 24.57 38.11
N ALA A 319 23.14 25.85 38.34
CA ALA A 319 22.73 26.82 37.32
C ALA A 319 23.71 26.96 36.15
N GLU A 320 25.02 26.79 36.41
CA GLU A 320 26.07 26.81 35.40
C GLU A 320 26.11 25.47 34.64
N ALA A 321 25.98 24.35 35.37
CA ALA A 321 25.94 23.00 34.80
C ALA A 321 24.77 22.82 33.83
N LEU A 322 23.60 23.36 34.16
CA LEU A 322 22.39 23.32 33.33
C LEU A 322 22.47 24.15 32.03
N GLN A 323 23.52 24.94 31.84
CA GLN A 323 23.76 25.60 30.55
C GLN A 323 24.27 24.61 29.49
N PHE A 324 24.81 23.48 29.91
CA PHE A 324 25.34 22.44 29.03
C PHE A 324 24.28 21.38 28.69
N SER A 325 24.11 21.11 27.40
CA SER A 325 23.03 20.24 26.93
C SER A 325 23.10 18.81 27.47
N ALA A 326 24.29 18.27 27.70
CA ALA A 326 24.43 16.92 28.31
C ALA A 326 23.89 16.88 29.76
N VAL A 327 24.15 17.93 30.55
CA VAL A 327 23.68 18.03 31.95
C VAL A 327 22.17 18.34 31.98
N GLN A 328 21.68 19.18 31.04
CA GLN A 328 20.24 19.40 30.88
C GLN A 328 19.48 18.08 30.64
N LEU A 329 19.98 17.27 29.68
CA LEU A 329 19.39 15.95 29.41
C LEU A 329 19.42 15.06 30.64
N PHE A 330 20.56 14.99 31.35
CA PHE A 330 20.69 14.18 32.57
C PHE A 330 19.67 14.63 33.62
N ALA A 331 19.58 15.95 33.90
CA ALA A 331 18.68 16.49 34.93
C ALA A 331 17.19 16.23 34.56
N GLU A 332 16.78 16.43 33.30
CA GLU A 332 15.41 16.19 32.85
C GLU A 332 15.03 14.72 32.97
N ARG A 333 15.94 13.81 32.59
CA ARG A 333 15.70 12.36 32.70
C ARG A 333 15.74 11.85 34.13
N ALA A 334 16.60 12.42 34.97
CA ALA A 334 16.63 12.12 36.40
C ALA A 334 15.36 12.59 37.11
N ALA A 335 14.85 13.79 36.79
CA ALA A 335 13.58 14.27 37.29
C ALA A 335 12.37 13.43 36.81
N ALA A 336 12.44 12.87 35.61
CA ALA A 336 11.40 11.95 35.12
C ALA A 336 11.43 10.58 35.83
N ALA A 337 12.62 10.13 36.34
CA ALA A 337 12.78 8.89 37.07
C ALA A 337 12.48 9.04 38.57
N ALA A 338 12.83 10.19 39.15
CA ALA A 338 12.64 10.49 40.58
C ALA A 338 11.84 11.79 40.70
N SER A 339 10.60 11.69 41.15
CA SER A 339 9.62 12.82 41.14
C SER A 339 10.08 14.07 41.93
N ASP A 340 10.95 13.89 42.92
CA ASP A 340 11.44 14.95 43.80
C ASP A 340 12.90 15.37 43.47
N PHE A 341 13.41 14.91 42.32
CA PHE A 341 14.78 15.21 41.90
C PHE A 341 14.88 16.64 41.34
N GLU A 342 15.72 17.43 41.93
CA GLU A 342 16.21 18.71 41.43
C GLU A 342 17.73 18.75 41.53
N LEU A 343 18.40 19.13 40.44
CA LEU A 343 19.86 19.22 40.44
C LEU A 343 20.32 20.38 41.32
N ASN A 344 20.99 20.06 42.43
CA ASN A 344 21.56 21.04 43.37
C ASN A 344 23.08 21.23 43.14
N ASP A 345 23.66 22.24 43.82
CA ASP A 345 25.07 22.57 43.68
C ASP A 345 26.03 21.45 44.17
N ALA A 346 25.60 20.62 45.09
CA ALA A 346 26.39 19.50 45.57
C ALA A 346 26.48 18.34 44.57
N ASP A 347 25.41 18.12 43.80
CA ASP A 347 25.29 17.06 42.81
C ASP A 347 25.75 17.46 41.41
N ALA A 348 25.77 18.78 41.11
CA ALA A 348 26.13 19.30 39.77
C ALA A 348 27.51 18.84 39.26
N PRO A 349 28.61 18.84 40.07
CA PRO A 349 29.91 18.32 39.63
C PRO A 349 29.88 16.83 39.30
N TYR A 350 29.08 16.03 40.02
CA TYR A 350 28.95 14.60 39.79
C TYR A 350 28.11 14.29 38.56
N ALA A 351 27.01 15.03 38.33
CA ALA A 351 26.21 14.93 37.12
C ALA A 351 27.05 15.26 35.88
N ALA A 352 27.81 16.35 35.94
CA ALA A 352 28.73 16.76 34.89
C ALA A 352 29.84 15.70 34.63
N ARG A 353 30.35 15.05 35.70
CA ARG A 353 31.33 13.96 35.65
C ARG A 353 30.73 12.72 34.95
N ILE A 354 29.48 12.35 35.28
CA ILE A 354 28.76 11.28 34.64
C ILE A 354 28.64 11.54 33.14
N CYS A 355 28.14 12.72 32.77
CA CYS A 355 27.99 13.14 31.39
C CYS A 355 29.32 13.09 30.60
N ARG A 356 30.43 13.53 31.24
CA ARG A 356 31.77 13.50 30.64
C ARG A 356 32.28 12.05 30.45
N LYS A 357 32.09 11.18 31.43
CA LYS A 357 32.46 9.77 31.33
C LYS A 357 31.67 9.00 30.28
N LEU A 358 30.47 9.48 29.97
CA LEU A 358 29.60 8.96 28.91
C LEU A 358 29.79 9.72 27.57
N ASP A 359 30.88 10.48 27.41
CA ASP A 359 31.27 11.22 26.20
C ASP A 359 30.15 12.13 25.64
N GLY A 360 29.24 12.62 26.49
CA GLY A 360 28.08 13.41 26.05
C GLY A 360 27.10 12.65 25.15
N ASN A 361 27.12 11.33 25.15
CA ASN A 361 26.23 10.49 24.34
C ASN A 361 24.81 10.50 24.95
N PRO A 362 23.79 10.97 24.21
CA PRO A 362 22.44 11.08 24.75
C PRO A 362 21.88 9.79 25.31
N LEU A 363 21.95 8.69 24.58
CA LEU A 363 21.43 7.39 25.02
C LEU A 363 22.10 6.87 26.29
N ALA A 364 23.43 7.00 26.37
CA ALA A 364 24.18 6.59 27.56
C ALA A 364 23.82 7.46 28.76
N ILE A 365 23.61 8.77 28.56
CA ILE A 365 23.18 9.71 29.61
C ILE A 365 21.76 9.36 30.09
N GLU A 366 20.81 9.08 29.20
CA GLU A 366 19.44 8.69 29.57
C GLU A 366 19.42 7.37 30.38
N LEU A 367 20.21 6.38 29.94
CA LEU A 367 20.37 5.11 30.68
C LEU A 367 20.97 5.31 32.08
N ALA A 368 21.90 6.23 32.24
CA ALA A 368 22.47 6.55 33.53
C ALA A 368 21.49 7.32 34.40
N ALA A 369 20.88 8.40 33.86
CA ALA A 369 19.96 9.24 34.57
C ALA A 369 18.73 8.50 35.11
N SER A 370 18.25 7.47 34.39
CA SER A 370 17.14 6.62 34.86
C SER A 370 17.42 5.80 36.11
N ARG A 371 18.65 5.84 36.63
CA ARG A 371 19.08 5.16 37.88
C ARG A 371 19.33 6.07 39.06
N VAL A 372 19.06 7.36 38.90
CA VAL A 372 19.26 8.36 39.98
C VAL A 372 18.34 8.09 41.16
N ASP A 373 17.14 7.59 40.94
CA ASP A 373 16.21 7.18 42.00
C ASP A 373 16.79 6.11 42.94
N THR A 374 17.57 5.20 42.41
CA THR A 374 18.11 4.03 43.12
C THR A 374 19.44 4.34 43.83
N PHE A 375 20.33 5.11 43.20
CA PHE A 375 21.71 5.29 43.70
C PHE A 375 22.06 6.71 44.10
N GLY A 376 21.22 7.70 43.83
CA GLY A 376 21.58 9.11 43.90
C GLY A 376 22.67 9.47 42.89
N VAL A 377 22.91 10.77 42.69
CA VAL A 377 23.88 11.25 41.67
C VAL A 377 25.32 10.86 42.02
N GLN A 378 25.69 11.00 43.28
CA GLN A 378 27.05 10.73 43.76
C GLN A 378 27.39 9.22 43.74
N GLY A 379 26.45 8.37 44.18
CA GLY A 379 26.58 6.91 44.14
C GLY A 379 26.65 6.39 42.72
N LEU A 380 25.88 6.99 41.81
CA LEU A 380 25.88 6.68 40.39
C LEU A 380 27.25 7.02 39.73
N ALA A 381 27.80 8.22 40.03
CA ALA A 381 29.09 8.64 39.50
C ALA A 381 30.22 7.67 39.86
N LYS A 382 30.25 7.24 41.13
CA LYS A 382 31.23 6.25 41.60
C LYS A 382 31.09 4.89 40.88
N ARG A 383 29.87 4.41 40.76
CA ARG A 383 29.64 3.10 40.13
C ARG A 383 29.98 3.08 38.64
N ILE A 384 29.71 4.14 37.91
CA ILE A 384 30.09 4.29 36.51
C ILE A 384 31.63 4.27 36.37
N GLU A 385 32.36 4.93 37.27
CA GLU A 385 33.82 4.94 37.29
C GLU A 385 34.35 3.53 37.50
N ASP A 386 33.87 2.83 38.54
CA ASP A 386 34.34 1.46 38.89
C ASP A 386 34.07 0.48 37.71
N HIS A 387 32.90 0.56 37.04
CA HIS A 387 32.52 -0.37 35.97
C HIS A 387 33.31 -0.14 34.67
N LEU A 388 33.56 1.11 34.32
CA LEU A 388 34.34 1.45 33.14
C LEU A 388 35.81 1.05 33.29
N TYR A 389 36.38 1.07 34.52
CA TYR A 389 37.72 0.59 34.80
C TYR A 389 37.86 -0.92 34.57
N LEU A 390 36.86 -1.72 34.88
CA LEU A 390 36.87 -3.18 34.71
C LEU A 390 36.82 -3.58 33.20
N LEU A 391 36.24 -2.78 32.35
CA LEU A 391 36.12 -3.06 30.90
C LEU A 391 37.32 -2.63 30.07
N ASP A 392 38.12 -1.66 30.54
CA ASP A 392 39.34 -1.23 29.87
C ASP A 392 40.43 -2.36 29.77
N GLY A 393 40.35 -3.38 30.65
CA GLY A 393 41.30 -4.51 30.70
C GLY A 393 41.05 -5.59 29.63
N THR A 394 39.86 -5.74 29.05
CA THR A 394 39.47 -6.97 28.33
C THR A 394 39.28 -6.85 26.80
N GLN A 395 39.14 -5.68 26.22
CA GLN A 395 38.88 -5.55 24.78
C GLN A 395 39.66 -4.44 24.06
N ARG A 396 40.81 -4.82 23.47
CA ARG A 396 41.73 -3.91 22.77
C ARG A 396 41.37 -3.52 21.30
N ARG A 397 40.28 -4.01 20.72
CA ARG A 397 40.00 -3.91 19.26
C ARG A 397 38.85 -3.01 18.80
N THR A 398 38.09 -2.40 19.68
CA THR A 398 36.94 -1.52 19.32
C THR A 398 37.23 -0.03 19.55
N LEU A 399 36.61 0.85 18.73
CA LEU A 399 36.75 2.30 18.88
C LEU A 399 36.22 2.78 20.26
N PRO A 400 36.86 3.74 20.94
CA PRO A 400 36.53 4.16 22.31
C PRO A 400 35.05 4.50 22.53
N ARG A 401 34.37 5.15 21.53
CA ARG A 401 32.97 5.57 21.60
C ARG A 401 31.95 4.42 21.57
N HIS A 402 32.28 3.29 20.91
CA HIS A 402 31.42 2.08 20.91
C HIS A 402 31.52 1.34 22.24
N ARG A 403 32.65 1.44 22.94
CA ARG A 403 32.83 0.83 24.27
C ARG A 403 31.90 1.49 25.28
N THR A 404 31.72 2.80 25.24
CA THR A 404 30.93 3.55 26.21
C THR A 404 29.46 3.14 26.20
N ILE A 405 28.85 2.94 25.02
CA ILE A 405 27.44 2.53 24.91
C ILE A 405 27.26 1.07 25.30
N SER A 406 28.12 0.18 24.78
CA SER A 406 28.08 -1.24 25.15
C SER A 406 28.28 -1.43 26.65
N ALA A 407 29.20 -0.68 27.27
CA ALA A 407 29.41 -0.67 28.70
C ALA A 407 28.21 -0.17 29.49
N ALA A 408 27.56 0.92 29.04
CA ALA A 408 26.37 1.47 29.67
C ALA A 408 25.17 0.51 29.56
N LEU A 409 25.00 -0.17 28.41
CA LEU A 409 23.95 -1.17 28.24
C LEU A 409 24.23 -2.43 29.07
N ASP A 410 25.48 -2.95 29.08
CA ASP A 410 25.84 -4.11 29.88
C ASP A 410 25.67 -3.84 31.37
N TRP A 411 26.10 -2.66 31.82
CA TRP A 411 25.87 -2.23 33.19
C TRP A 411 24.38 -2.11 33.54
N SER A 412 23.57 -1.48 32.67
CA SER A 412 22.13 -1.40 32.84
C SER A 412 21.46 -2.77 32.88
N TYR A 413 21.92 -3.70 32.04
CA TYR A 413 21.47 -5.08 32.04
C TYR A 413 21.82 -5.83 33.31
N GLN A 414 23.04 -5.65 33.84
CA GLN A 414 23.47 -6.29 35.09
C GLN A 414 22.66 -5.79 36.30
N LEU A 415 22.13 -4.57 36.27
CA LEU A 415 21.29 -4.02 37.33
C LEU A 415 19.81 -4.47 37.25
N LEU A 416 19.42 -5.18 36.21
CA LEU A 416 18.09 -5.78 36.12
C LEU A 416 17.97 -6.97 37.06
N GLY A 417 16.81 -7.20 37.61
CA GLY A 417 16.49 -8.45 38.31
C GLY A 417 16.52 -9.66 37.35
N PRO A 418 16.64 -10.88 37.83
CA PRO A 418 16.73 -12.08 36.97
C PRO A 418 15.56 -12.19 36.00
N ALA A 419 14.33 -11.94 36.45
CA ALA A 419 13.14 -11.97 35.61
C ALA A 419 13.16 -10.87 34.53
N GLU A 420 13.53 -9.63 34.90
CA GLU A 420 13.62 -8.51 33.95
C GLU A 420 14.73 -8.77 32.90
N ARG A 421 15.86 -9.38 33.27
CA ARG A 421 16.92 -9.76 32.30
C ARG A 421 16.39 -10.74 31.27
N THR A 422 15.65 -11.74 31.72
CA THR A 422 15.06 -12.76 30.84
C THR A 422 14.05 -12.13 29.90
N ILE A 423 13.14 -11.30 30.41
CA ILE A 423 12.16 -10.57 29.58
C ILE A 423 12.88 -9.69 28.57
N PHE A 424 13.83 -8.87 29.00
CA PHE A 424 14.55 -7.93 28.14
C PHE A 424 15.26 -8.63 26.97
N ARG A 425 16.03 -9.73 27.25
CA ARG A 425 16.72 -10.46 26.17
C ARG A 425 15.73 -11.13 25.22
N ARG A 426 14.61 -11.69 25.72
CA ARG A 426 13.58 -12.34 24.90
C ARG A 426 12.80 -11.35 24.02
N LEU A 427 12.61 -10.10 24.47
CA LEU A 427 11.99 -9.04 23.66
C LEU A 427 12.81 -8.69 22.41
N ALA A 428 14.09 -9.03 22.33
CA ALA A 428 14.91 -8.80 21.14
C ALA A 428 14.44 -9.54 19.90
N ILE A 429 13.59 -10.58 20.05
CA ILE A 429 13.02 -11.35 18.92
C ILE A 429 12.14 -10.50 18.02
N PHE A 430 11.47 -9.48 18.57
CA PHE A 430 10.63 -8.60 17.80
C PHE A 430 11.48 -7.71 16.89
N ALA A 431 11.26 -7.83 15.57
CA ALA A 431 11.99 -7.06 14.56
C ALA A 431 11.62 -5.58 14.58
N ASN A 432 10.36 -5.27 14.96
CA ASN A 432 9.81 -3.94 15.09
C ASN A 432 9.07 -3.81 16.45
N GLY A 433 8.09 -2.94 16.55
CA GLY A 433 7.27 -2.80 17.76
C GLY A 433 6.42 -4.04 18.07
N PHE A 434 5.99 -4.15 19.32
CA PHE A 434 5.13 -5.22 19.83
C PHE A 434 4.07 -4.67 20.79
N THR A 435 2.99 -5.42 20.97
CA THR A 435 1.95 -5.13 21.97
C THR A 435 2.23 -5.89 23.27
N LEU A 436 1.52 -5.54 24.34
CA LEU A 436 1.62 -6.28 25.61
C LEU A 436 1.21 -7.75 25.46
N GLU A 437 0.19 -8.01 24.64
CA GLU A 437 -0.33 -9.34 24.36
C GLU A 437 0.72 -10.16 23.59
N ALA A 438 1.38 -9.58 22.60
CA ALA A 438 2.46 -10.23 21.86
C ALA A 438 3.64 -10.56 22.79
N ALA A 439 4.05 -9.61 23.62
CA ALA A 439 5.11 -9.81 24.59
C ALA A 439 4.74 -10.92 25.59
N ALA A 440 3.53 -10.93 26.13
CA ALA A 440 3.07 -11.97 27.04
C ALA A 440 3.12 -13.36 26.41
N ALA A 441 2.57 -13.50 25.20
CA ALA A 441 2.51 -14.79 24.50
C ALA A 441 3.89 -15.35 24.11
N VAL A 442 4.86 -14.48 23.80
CA VAL A 442 6.16 -14.89 23.29
C VAL A 442 7.20 -15.06 24.41
N VAL A 443 7.20 -14.14 25.39
CA VAL A 443 8.29 -13.99 26.36
C VAL A 443 8.06 -14.76 27.64
N LEU A 444 6.79 -14.92 28.08
CA LEU A 444 6.48 -15.59 29.34
C LEU A 444 6.50 -17.13 29.23
N GLU A 445 6.70 -17.80 30.32
CA GLU A 445 6.62 -19.26 30.46
C GLU A 445 5.20 -19.66 30.89
N ASP A 446 4.74 -20.84 30.43
CA ASP A 446 3.39 -21.33 30.71
C ASP A 446 3.22 -21.97 32.12
N ASP A 447 4.21 -21.82 33.02
CA ASP A 447 4.29 -22.53 34.33
C ASP A 447 3.47 -21.88 35.46
N GLY A 448 2.68 -20.83 35.17
CA GLY A 448 1.83 -20.16 36.16
C GLY A 448 2.56 -19.27 37.16
N SER A 449 3.89 -19.22 37.14
CA SER A 449 4.74 -18.38 38.01
C SER A 449 5.19 -17.08 37.35
N SER A 450 4.52 -16.69 36.27
CA SER A 450 4.96 -15.60 35.39
C SER A 450 4.88 -14.23 36.08
N PRO A 451 5.96 -13.43 36.02
CA PRO A 451 5.91 -12.03 36.47
C PRO A 451 4.88 -11.24 35.66
N ASP A 452 4.27 -10.22 36.27
CA ASP A 452 3.40 -9.31 35.55
C ASP A 452 4.19 -8.62 34.41
N ILE A 453 3.90 -9.04 33.16
CA ILE A 453 4.60 -8.54 31.98
C ILE A 453 4.40 -7.04 31.81
N ALA A 454 3.22 -6.52 32.15
CA ALA A 454 2.91 -5.10 32.02
C ALA A 454 3.79 -4.27 32.99
N SER A 455 3.91 -4.69 34.25
CA SER A 455 4.80 -4.07 35.23
C SER A 455 6.27 -4.19 34.82
N SER A 456 6.68 -5.35 34.29
CA SER A 456 8.05 -5.55 33.83
C SER A 456 8.42 -4.67 32.64
N ILE A 457 7.53 -4.56 31.64
CA ILE A 457 7.73 -3.66 30.49
C ILE A 457 7.70 -2.20 30.94
N ALA A 458 6.79 -1.80 31.82
CA ALA A 458 6.75 -0.45 32.37
C ALA A 458 8.08 -0.11 33.08
N ASN A 459 8.62 -1.04 33.86
CA ASN A 459 9.94 -0.88 34.50
C ASN A 459 11.07 -0.74 33.47
N LEU A 460 11.06 -1.54 32.40
CA LEU A 460 12.04 -1.43 31.31
C LEU A 460 11.92 -0.10 30.56
N VAL A 461 10.70 0.44 30.42
CA VAL A 461 10.46 1.78 29.85
C VAL A 461 11.02 2.86 30.78
N MET A 462 10.74 2.81 32.07
CA MET A 462 11.33 3.73 33.04
C MET A 462 12.85 3.70 33.05
N LYS A 463 13.43 2.52 32.82
CA LYS A 463 14.89 2.29 32.71
C LYS A 463 15.47 2.63 31.34
N SER A 464 14.67 3.24 30.42
CA SER A 464 15.05 3.64 29.06
C SER A 464 15.61 2.49 28.20
N LEU A 465 15.25 1.24 28.49
CA LEU A 465 15.64 0.05 27.73
C LEU A 465 14.59 -0.36 26.71
N VAL A 466 13.33 0.06 26.92
CA VAL A 466 12.20 -0.10 26.00
C VAL A 466 11.60 1.27 25.77
N ALA A 467 11.27 1.57 24.52
CA ALA A 467 10.51 2.78 24.15
C ALA A 467 9.02 2.45 24.06
N ALA A 468 8.17 3.35 24.56
CA ALA A 468 6.73 3.27 24.36
C ALA A 468 6.30 4.23 23.25
N GLU A 469 5.46 3.76 22.35
CA GLU A 469 4.89 4.54 21.26
C GLU A 469 3.38 4.60 21.42
N ALA A 470 2.81 5.80 21.31
CA ALA A 470 1.37 5.96 21.27
C ALA A 470 0.90 5.76 19.82
N SER A 471 0.01 4.79 19.59
CA SER A 471 -0.68 4.61 18.32
C SER A 471 -2.18 4.76 18.50
N ASP A 472 -2.90 5.01 17.41
CA ASP A 472 -4.38 5.09 17.43
C ASP A 472 -5.04 3.77 17.88
N LEU A 473 -4.27 2.68 17.89
CA LEU A 473 -4.72 1.31 18.16
C LEU A 473 -4.31 0.79 19.55
N GLY A 474 -3.65 1.62 20.35
CA GLY A 474 -3.16 1.25 21.68
C GLY A 474 -1.67 1.52 21.88
N ALA A 475 -1.15 1.21 23.06
CA ALA A 475 0.27 1.35 23.36
C ALA A 475 1.06 0.26 22.67
N ARG A 476 2.07 0.65 21.88
CA ARG A 476 3.08 -0.25 21.33
C ARG A 476 4.42 0.01 22.01
N PHE A 477 5.24 -1.00 22.04
CA PHE A 477 6.55 -0.95 22.66
C PHE A 477 7.59 -1.41 21.65
N ARG A 478 8.80 -0.84 21.71
CA ARG A 478 9.92 -1.31 20.89
C ARG A 478 11.24 -1.18 21.62
N LEU A 479 12.19 -2.00 21.27
CA LEU A 479 13.58 -1.77 21.61
C LEU A 479 14.22 -0.86 20.54
N LEU A 480 14.95 0.17 20.99
CA LEU A 480 15.79 0.93 20.08
C LEU A 480 16.82 -0.01 19.46
N GLU A 481 17.23 0.26 18.21
CA GLU A 481 18.08 -0.66 17.43
C GLU A 481 19.32 -1.16 18.19
N ILE A 482 20.04 -0.24 18.83
CA ILE A 482 21.25 -0.61 19.60
C ILE A 482 20.90 -1.47 20.80
N THR A 483 19.81 -1.12 21.49
CA THR A 483 19.32 -1.88 22.64
C THR A 483 18.84 -3.25 22.19
N ARG A 484 18.18 -3.36 21.04
CA ARG A 484 17.76 -4.62 20.43
C ARG A 484 18.96 -5.48 20.03
N ALA A 485 19.96 -4.89 19.37
CA ALA A 485 21.18 -5.59 18.98
C ALA A 485 21.93 -6.15 20.20
N PHE A 486 22.04 -5.36 21.28
CA PHE A 486 22.61 -5.83 22.54
C PHE A 486 21.78 -6.98 23.15
N ALA A 487 20.47 -6.82 23.26
CA ALA A 487 19.57 -7.83 23.80
C ALA A 487 19.56 -9.11 22.96
N TRP A 488 19.70 -8.98 21.62
CA TRP A 488 19.84 -10.10 20.69
C TRP A 488 21.09 -10.93 20.94
N VAL A 489 22.24 -10.27 21.18
CA VAL A 489 23.48 -10.97 21.59
C VAL A 489 23.23 -11.74 22.88
N LYS A 490 22.57 -11.12 23.88
CA LYS A 490 22.25 -11.79 25.16
C LYS A 490 21.24 -12.93 25.02
N LEU A 491 20.33 -12.85 24.06
CA LEU A 491 19.39 -13.94 23.72
C LEU A 491 20.16 -15.13 23.10
N ASN A 492 21.05 -14.87 22.15
CA ASN A 492 21.84 -15.91 21.48
C ASN A 492 22.91 -16.53 22.40
N GLU A 493 23.34 -15.82 23.45
CA GLU A 493 24.20 -16.39 24.52
C GLU A 493 23.38 -17.31 25.46
N SER A 494 22.07 -17.31 25.41
CA SER A 494 21.18 -18.15 26.22
C SER A 494 20.68 -19.36 25.40
N GLU A 495 20.24 -20.40 26.07
CA GLU A 495 19.66 -21.60 25.46
C GLU A 495 18.23 -21.39 24.97
N ASP A 496 17.64 -20.18 25.17
CA ASP A 496 16.24 -19.87 24.90
C ASP A 496 15.98 -19.46 23.47
N ALA A 497 16.97 -19.10 22.63
CA ALA A 497 16.81 -18.39 21.36
C ALA A 497 15.83 -19.08 20.40
N ASP A 498 16.00 -20.38 20.16
CA ASP A 498 15.13 -21.13 19.25
C ASP A 498 13.71 -21.31 19.81
N LEU A 499 13.60 -21.51 21.14
CA LEU A 499 12.29 -21.61 21.79
C LEU A 499 11.49 -20.31 21.63
N ILE A 500 12.13 -19.15 21.84
CA ILE A 500 11.50 -17.84 21.74
C ILE A 500 11.17 -17.53 20.27
N ALA A 501 12.05 -17.88 19.32
CA ALA A 501 11.78 -17.72 17.90
C ALA A 501 10.58 -18.58 17.46
N ARG A 502 10.47 -19.81 17.96
CA ARG A 502 9.33 -20.68 17.70
C ARG A 502 8.03 -20.09 18.28
N ARG A 503 8.03 -19.60 19.53
CA ARG A 503 6.86 -18.95 20.14
C ARG A 503 6.44 -17.70 19.37
N HIS A 504 7.40 -16.91 18.93
CA HIS A 504 7.16 -15.74 18.09
C HIS A 504 6.45 -16.13 16.77
N ALA A 505 6.95 -17.14 16.08
CA ALA A 505 6.37 -17.65 14.85
C ALA A 505 4.95 -18.22 15.07
N VAL A 506 4.74 -18.98 16.15
CA VAL A 506 3.42 -19.52 16.52
C VAL A 506 2.44 -18.42 16.87
N TYR A 507 2.87 -17.38 17.60
CA TYR A 507 2.02 -16.23 17.94
C TYR A 507 1.53 -15.54 16.68
N TYR A 508 2.42 -15.21 15.74
CA TYR A 508 2.03 -14.53 14.50
C TYR A 508 1.21 -15.44 13.59
N ARG A 509 1.47 -16.73 13.53
CA ARG A 509 0.57 -17.69 12.86
C ARG A 509 -0.84 -17.62 13.44
N THR A 510 -0.97 -17.72 14.76
CA THR A 510 -2.29 -17.72 15.42
C THR A 510 -3.03 -16.39 15.23
N THR A 511 -2.30 -15.28 15.28
CA THR A 511 -2.87 -13.94 15.05
C THR A 511 -3.38 -13.80 13.63
N ILE A 512 -2.60 -14.24 12.64
CA ILE A 512 -2.99 -14.20 11.22
C ILE A 512 -4.17 -15.13 10.94
N ASP A 513 -4.18 -16.34 11.52
CA ASP A 513 -5.31 -17.25 11.39
C ASP A 513 -6.61 -16.67 11.99
N ALA A 514 -6.50 -15.96 13.11
CA ALA A 514 -7.64 -15.29 13.74
C ALA A 514 -8.19 -14.16 12.84
N ILE A 515 -7.31 -13.38 12.26
CA ILE A 515 -7.62 -12.31 11.32
C ILE A 515 -8.30 -12.88 10.06
N SER A 516 -7.74 -13.93 9.48
CA SER A 516 -8.30 -14.57 8.27
C SER A 516 -9.69 -15.16 8.50
N ARG A 517 -9.98 -15.63 9.73
CA ARG A 517 -11.30 -16.16 10.10
C ARG A 517 -12.35 -15.09 10.40
N ALA A 518 -11.94 -13.93 10.87
CA ALA A 518 -12.86 -12.85 11.24
C ALA A 518 -13.55 -12.18 10.04
N GLY A 519 -13.14 -12.48 8.81
CA GLY A 519 -13.79 -12.02 7.57
C GLY A 519 -13.45 -10.57 7.21
N SER A 520 -13.56 -10.28 5.94
CA SER A 520 -13.08 -9.08 5.24
C SER A 520 -13.91 -7.80 5.44
N GLU A 521 -14.51 -7.56 6.56
CA GLU A 521 -15.19 -6.28 6.81
C GLU A 521 -14.26 -5.27 7.51
N GLY A 522 -13.45 -4.59 6.73
CA GLY A 522 -12.94 -3.25 7.07
C GLY A 522 -11.89 -3.11 8.18
N THR A 523 -11.68 -4.11 9.05
CA THR A 523 -10.84 -4.02 10.25
C THR A 523 -9.40 -4.49 10.02
N LEU A 524 -9.15 -5.27 8.96
CA LEU A 524 -7.85 -5.86 8.62
C LEU A 524 -6.78 -4.85 8.20
N ALA A 525 -7.20 -3.75 7.58
CA ALA A 525 -6.28 -2.77 7.00
C ALA A 525 -5.60 -1.88 8.06
N VAL A 526 -6.18 -1.75 9.26
CA VAL A 526 -5.80 -0.72 10.23
C VAL A 526 -4.65 -1.14 11.13
N ASN A 527 -4.57 -2.42 11.54
CA ASN A 527 -3.60 -2.90 12.56
C ASN A 527 -2.31 -3.50 11.99
N TYR A 528 -2.29 -3.86 10.71
CA TYR A 528 -1.31 -4.75 10.11
C TYR A 528 0.02 -4.13 9.61
N PRO A 529 0.13 -2.82 9.32
CA PRO A 529 1.39 -2.23 8.88
C PRO A 529 2.54 -2.44 9.88
N TYR A 530 2.21 -2.44 11.17
CA TYR A 530 3.19 -2.51 12.26
C TYR A 530 3.73 -3.91 12.55
N ASP A 531 3.04 -4.98 12.11
CA ASP A 531 3.41 -6.36 12.43
C ASP A 531 4.06 -7.11 11.26
N LEU A 532 4.07 -6.53 10.05
CA LEU A 532 4.61 -7.18 8.86
C LEU A 532 6.09 -7.54 9.00
N ASP A 533 6.88 -6.70 9.67
CA ASP A 533 8.31 -6.98 9.91
C ASP A 533 8.51 -8.15 10.87
N ASN A 534 7.65 -8.27 11.87
CA ASN A 534 7.67 -9.43 12.78
C ASN A 534 7.27 -10.71 12.05
N VAL A 535 6.31 -10.64 11.14
CA VAL A 535 5.94 -11.78 10.28
C VAL A 535 7.07 -12.16 9.34
N ARG A 536 7.76 -11.19 8.74
CA ARG A 536 8.96 -11.43 7.91
C ARG A 536 10.06 -12.09 8.71
N ALA A 537 10.28 -11.63 9.94
CA ALA A 537 11.25 -12.24 10.84
C ALA A 537 10.86 -13.69 11.19
N ALA A 538 9.58 -13.95 11.46
CA ALA A 538 9.06 -15.29 11.71
C ALA A 538 9.24 -16.21 10.48
N LEU A 539 8.88 -15.74 9.27
CA LEU A 539 9.06 -16.49 8.02
C LEU A 539 10.53 -16.78 7.72
N ASN A 540 11.44 -15.83 7.97
CA ASN A 540 12.87 -16.06 7.81
C ASN A 540 13.39 -17.14 8.78
N TRP A 541 12.94 -17.13 10.03
CA TRP A 541 13.36 -18.15 11.01
C TRP A 541 12.81 -19.54 10.65
N VAL A 542 11.51 -19.67 10.35
CA VAL A 542 10.91 -20.98 10.03
C VAL A 542 11.47 -21.62 8.76
N LEU A 543 11.98 -20.80 7.83
CA LEU A 543 12.63 -21.26 6.59
C LEU A 543 14.14 -21.47 6.75
N SER A 544 14.70 -21.21 7.94
CA SER A 544 16.10 -21.52 8.24
C SER A 544 16.29 -22.99 8.58
N SER A 545 17.54 -23.43 8.65
CA SER A 545 17.93 -24.84 8.88
C SER A 545 17.47 -25.48 10.22
N GLY A 546 16.88 -24.70 11.11
CA GLY A 546 16.32 -25.16 12.40
C GLY A 546 14.81 -24.92 12.52
N GLY A 547 14.16 -24.43 11.45
CA GLY A 547 12.76 -24.03 11.49
C GLY A 547 11.75 -25.18 11.39
N ASP A 548 10.50 -24.88 11.67
CA ASP A 548 9.36 -25.81 11.62
C ASP A 548 8.56 -25.56 10.34
N SER A 549 8.64 -26.46 9.37
CA SER A 549 7.97 -26.33 8.06
C SER A 549 6.46 -26.16 8.17
N SER A 550 5.82 -26.82 9.14
CA SER A 550 4.37 -26.71 9.34
C SER A 550 3.93 -25.30 9.75
N ILE A 551 4.78 -24.60 10.52
CA ILE A 551 4.55 -23.18 10.86
C ILE A 551 4.76 -22.31 9.61
N ALA A 552 5.79 -22.60 8.79
CA ALA A 552 6.06 -21.86 7.55
C ALA A 552 4.87 -21.88 6.60
N VAL A 553 4.34 -23.08 6.36
CA VAL A 553 3.20 -23.31 5.44
C VAL A 553 1.95 -22.55 5.93
N ALA A 554 1.58 -22.72 7.20
CA ALA A 554 0.40 -22.06 7.76
C ALA A 554 0.55 -20.53 7.80
N LEU A 555 1.72 -20.02 8.23
CA LEU A 555 1.99 -18.58 8.32
C LEU A 555 1.96 -17.92 6.94
N ALA A 556 2.62 -18.50 5.94
CA ALA A 556 2.63 -17.97 4.59
C ALA A 556 1.24 -17.99 3.96
N ALA A 557 0.51 -19.11 4.07
CA ALA A 557 -0.85 -19.21 3.54
C ALA A 557 -1.79 -18.18 4.18
N GLY A 558 -1.69 -17.97 5.50
CA GLY A 558 -2.47 -16.97 6.20
C GLY A 558 -2.14 -15.52 5.80
N CYS A 559 -0.89 -15.25 5.37
CA CYS A 559 -0.47 -13.92 4.91
C CYS A 559 -0.92 -13.57 3.48
N VAL A 560 -1.32 -14.56 2.68
CA VAL A 560 -1.70 -14.35 1.27
C VAL A 560 -2.73 -13.23 1.09
N PRO A 561 -3.86 -13.17 1.82
CA PRO A 561 -4.83 -12.09 1.65
C PRO A 561 -4.20 -10.71 1.81
N ILE A 562 -3.31 -10.57 2.78
CA ILE A 562 -2.65 -9.30 3.12
C ILE A 562 -1.69 -8.85 2.01
N TRP A 563 -0.86 -9.77 1.49
CA TRP A 563 0.04 -9.47 0.40
C TRP A 563 -0.71 -9.06 -0.86
N LEU A 564 -1.82 -9.73 -1.17
CA LEU A 564 -2.65 -9.42 -2.33
C LEU A 564 -3.39 -8.08 -2.17
N GLU A 565 -4.00 -7.82 -1.01
CA GLU A 565 -4.70 -6.55 -0.73
C GLU A 565 -3.76 -5.34 -0.77
N ARG A 566 -2.51 -5.52 -0.31
CA ARG A 566 -1.49 -4.46 -0.33
C ARG A 566 -0.67 -4.42 -1.60
N SER A 567 -1.01 -5.25 -2.59
CA SER A 567 -0.26 -5.36 -3.85
C SER A 567 1.24 -5.67 -3.67
N LEU A 568 1.59 -6.38 -2.58
CA LEU A 568 2.95 -6.86 -2.31
C LEU A 568 3.26 -8.11 -3.13
N LEU A 569 3.04 -8.06 -4.45
CA LEU A 569 3.06 -9.24 -5.33
C LEU A 569 4.44 -9.88 -5.42
N THR A 570 5.51 -9.09 -5.49
CA THR A 570 6.89 -9.61 -5.53
C THR A 570 7.26 -10.33 -4.22
N GLU A 571 6.85 -9.79 -3.08
CA GLU A 571 7.05 -10.41 -1.77
C GLU A 571 6.20 -11.69 -1.65
N CYS A 572 4.93 -11.64 -2.03
CA CYS A 572 4.02 -12.79 -2.08
C CYS A 572 4.62 -13.93 -2.91
N ARG A 573 5.09 -13.65 -4.13
CA ARG A 573 5.76 -14.64 -4.98
C ARG A 573 7.00 -15.22 -4.31
N GLY A 574 7.85 -14.36 -3.73
CA GLY A 574 9.09 -14.80 -3.11
C GLY A 574 8.88 -15.74 -1.92
N TRP A 575 7.90 -15.45 -1.07
CA TRP A 575 7.59 -16.31 0.07
C TRP A 575 6.84 -17.56 -0.34
N THR A 576 5.81 -17.45 -1.22
CA THR A 576 5.03 -18.60 -1.67
C THR A 576 5.89 -19.61 -2.44
N SER A 577 6.82 -19.15 -3.30
CA SER A 577 7.76 -20.03 -3.99
C SER A 577 8.60 -20.83 -3.00
N LYS A 578 9.25 -20.15 -2.05
CA LYS A 578 10.10 -20.82 -1.04
C LYS A 578 9.34 -21.84 -0.19
N VAL A 579 8.10 -21.51 0.17
CA VAL A 579 7.27 -22.40 1.00
C VAL A 579 6.75 -23.58 0.18
N LEU A 580 6.38 -23.38 -1.08
CA LEU A 580 5.98 -24.47 -1.97
C LEU A 580 7.12 -25.47 -2.23
N ASP A 581 8.37 -25.01 -2.23
CA ASP A 581 9.57 -25.86 -2.42
C ASP A 581 9.85 -26.78 -1.22
N ILE A 582 9.31 -26.48 -0.03
CA ILE A 582 9.54 -27.24 1.20
C ILE A 582 8.33 -28.06 1.67
N LEU A 583 7.22 -28.07 0.90
CA LEU A 583 6.02 -28.84 1.26
C LEU A 583 6.36 -30.33 1.39
N ASP A 584 5.92 -30.94 2.47
CA ASP A 584 6.02 -32.38 2.69
C ASP A 584 4.72 -33.14 2.33
N ALA A 585 4.73 -34.44 2.50
CA ALA A 585 3.58 -35.29 2.17
C ALA A 585 2.31 -34.96 3.00
N THR A 586 2.46 -34.34 4.17
CA THR A 586 1.34 -33.96 5.05
C THR A 586 0.71 -32.63 4.64
N ASP A 587 1.48 -31.79 3.95
CA ASP A 587 1.04 -30.48 3.45
C ASP A 587 0.35 -30.58 2.09
N LEU A 588 0.67 -31.62 1.31
CA LEU A 588 0.08 -31.85 -0.01
C LEU A 588 -1.42 -32.20 0.09
N GLY A 589 -2.21 -31.64 -0.80
CA GLY A 589 -3.66 -31.83 -0.78
C GLY A 589 -4.40 -30.97 0.25
N THR A 590 -3.72 -30.07 0.95
CA THR A 590 -4.31 -29.24 2.00
C THR A 590 -4.84 -27.91 1.51
N HIS A 591 -5.65 -27.27 2.36
CA HIS A 591 -6.10 -25.89 2.14
C HIS A 591 -4.93 -24.90 2.01
N ALA A 592 -3.86 -25.11 2.75
CA ALA A 592 -2.68 -24.25 2.69
C ALA A 592 -1.98 -24.35 1.33
N GLU A 593 -1.76 -25.57 0.79
CA GLU A 593 -1.23 -25.74 -0.57
C GLU A 593 -2.09 -25.01 -1.60
N MET A 594 -3.40 -25.17 -1.54
CA MET A 594 -4.35 -24.50 -2.45
C MET A 594 -4.19 -22.97 -2.43
N VAL A 595 -4.13 -22.38 -1.23
CA VAL A 595 -3.96 -20.93 -1.06
C VAL A 595 -2.62 -20.47 -1.62
N LEU A 596 -1.54 -21.19 -1.30
CA LEU A 596 -0.18 -20.87 -1.76
C LEU A 596 -0.04 -21.00 -3.28
N GLN A 597 -0.59 -22.06 -3.89
CA GLN A 597 -0.58 -22.24 -5.36
C GLN A 597 -1.36 -21.14 -6.06
N THR A 598 -2.53 -20.75 -5.51
CA THR A 598 -3.32 -19.62 -6.05
C THR A 598 -2.52 -18.34 -6.00
N ALA A 599 -1.93 -18.02 -4.85
CA ALA A 599 -1.17 -16.79 -4.63
C ALA A 599 0.10 -16.74 -5.49
N PHE A 600 0.82 -17.86 -5.59
CA PHE A 600 1.99 -18.00 -6.43
C PHE A 600 1.66 -17.77 -7.90
N GLY A 601 0.62 -18.46 -8.42
CA GLY A 601 0.19 -18.31 -9.80
C GLY A 601 -0.23 -16.88 -10.14
N LEU A 602 -1.03 -16.24 -9.28
CA LEU A 602 -1.47 -14.86 -9.46
C LEU A 602 -0.30 -13.87 -9.39
N SER A 603 0.54 -13.96 -8.35
CA SER A 603 1.67 -13.05 -8.19
C SER A 603 2.71 -13.20 -9.29
N LEU A 604 2.96 -14.43 -9.74
CA LEU A 604 3.85 -14.72 -10.85
C LEU A 604 3.33 -14.13 -12.18
N MET A 605 2.01 -14.29 -12.44
CA MET A 605 1.35 -13.76 -13.64
C MET A 605 1.48 -12.24 -13.76
N PHE A 606 1.38 -11.53 -12.65
CA PHE A 606 1.44 -10.06 -12.65
C PHE A 606 2.87 -9.51 -12.56
N THR A 607 3.86 -10.29 -12.10
CA THR A 607 5.24 -9.83 -11.95
C THR A 607 6.16 -10.29 -13.08
N GLN A 608 6.00 -11.52 -13.58
CA GLN A 608 6.87 -12.12 -14.61
C GLN A 608 6.17 -12.46 -15.92
N GLY A 609 4.88 -12.14 -16.04
CA GLY A 609 4.12 -12.42 -17.26
C GLY A 609 3.60 -13.86 -17.36
N MET A 610 3.25 -14.28 -18.60
CA MET A 610 2.53 -15.52 -18.89
C MET A 610 3.49 -16.69 -19.13
N ASN A 611 4.08 -17.23 -18.09
CA ASN A 611 4.91 -18.45 -18.21
C ASN A 611 4.11 -19.74 -17.89
N SER A 612 4.68 -20.91 -18.18
CA SER A 612 4.02 -22.20 -17.93
C SER A 612 3.76 -22.48 -16.45
N GLN A 613 4.57 -21.96 -15.55
CA GLN A 613 4.39 -22.15 -14.10
C GLN A 613 3.09 -21.49 -13.59
N VAL A 614 2.67 -20.37 -14.19
CA VAL A 614 1.38 -19.73 -13.87
C VAL A 614 0.23 -20.69 -14.12
N GLY A 615 0.19 -21.28 -15.33
CA GLY A 615 -0.85 -22.24 -15.70
C GLY A 615 -0.84 -23.47 -14.79
N THR A 616 0.34 -24.02 -14.49
CA THR A 616 0.51 -25.19 -13.61
C THR A 616 0.01 -24.91 -12.19
N ALA A 617 0.45 -23.79 -11.60
CA ALA A 617 0.06 -23.43 -10.23
C ALA A 617 -1.44 -23.18 -10.10
N LEU A 618 -2.03 -22.41 -11.00
CA LEU A 618 -3.46 -22.12 -10.96
C LEU A 618 -4.33 -23.36 -11.29
N THR A 619 -3.87 -24.27 -12.16
CA THR A 619 -4.57 -25.55 -12.41
C THR A 619 -4.56 -26.40 -11.15
N ARG A 620 -3.38 -26.55 -10.53
CA ARG A 620 -3.27 -27.29 -9.25
C ARG A 620 -4.16 -26.68 -8.15
N ALA A 621 -4.21 -25.35 -8.07
CA ALA A 621 -5.10 -24.66 -7.14
C ALA A 621 -6.58 -24.95 -7.39
N CYS A 622 -7.02 -24.99 -8.66
CA CYS A 622 -8.40 -25.39 -9.02
C CYS A 622 -8.72 -26.81 -8.60
N GLU A 623 -7.82 -27.78 -8.90
CA GLU A 623 -8.00 -29.19 -8.53
C GLU A 623 -8.15 -29.35 -7.00
N LEU A 624 -7.29 -28.67 -6.25
CA LEU A 624 -7.34 -28.69 -4.77
C LEU A 624 -8.61 -28.03 -4.25
N ALA A 625 -9.02 -26.90 -4.81
CA ALA A 625 -10.22 -26.20 -4.39
C ALA A 625 -11.49 -27.00 -4.64
N GLU A 626 -11.53 -27.81 -5.71
CA GLU A 626 -12.61 -28.74 -5.99
C GLU A 626 -12.60 -29.92 -5.01
N GLN A 627 -11.44 -30.52 -4.74
CA GLN A 627 -11.29 -31.64 -3.79
C GLN A 627 -11.65 -31.24 -2.36
N LEU A 628 -11.36 -30.01 -1.97
CA LEU A 628 -11.57 -29.48 -0.62
C LEU A 628 -12.95 -28.81 -0.43
N ASP A 629 -13.80 -28.81 -1.45
CA ASP A 629 -15.09 -28.10 -1.47
C ASP A 629 -14.96 -26.63 -1.02
N ALA A 630 -13.98 -25.92 -1.61
CA ALA A 630 -13.63 -24.54 -1.29
C ALA A 630 -14.05 -23.56 -2.40
N PRO A 631 -15.36 -23.26 -2.57
CA PRO A 631 -15.89 -22.59 -3.76
C PRO A 631 -15.32 -21.18 -3.98
N THR A 632 -15.03 -20.45 -2.92
CA THR A 632 -14.43 -19.11 -3.02
C THR A 632 -13.02 -19.15 -3.60
N TRP A 633 -12.20 -20.11 -3.17
CA TRP A 633 -10.85 -20.29 -3.69
C TRP A 633 -10.86 -20.90 -5.09
N GLN A 634 -11.81 -21.82 -5.36
CA GLN A 634 -12.03 -22.37 -6.70
C GLN A 634 -12.37 -21.26 -7.70
N LEU A 635 -13.28 -20.35 -7.34
CA LEU A 635 -13.59 -19.19 -8.17
C LEU A 635 -12.35 -18.33 -8.42
N ARG A 636 -11.57 -18.12 -7.39
CA ARG A 636 -10.31 -17.37 -7.47
C ARG A 636 -9.33 -17.99 -8.46
N ALA A 637 -9.02 -19.23 -8.35
CA ALA A 637 -8.11 -19.93 -9.25
C ALA A 637 -8.64 -19.99 -10.69
N LEU A 638 -9.95 -20.23 -10.86
CA LEU A 638 -10.60 -20.23 -12.18
C LEU A 638 -10.53 -18.86 -12.88
N VAL A 639 -10.76 -17.77 -12.13
CA VAL A 639 -10.62 -16.40 -12.67
C VAL A 639 -9.17 -16.15 -13.09
N GLY A 640 -8.20 -16.53 -12.25
CA GLY A 640 -6.78 -16.45 -12.62
C GLY A 640 -6.44 -17.22 -13.88
N LEU A 641 -6.90 -18.48 -14.01
CA LEU A 641 -6.73 -19.29 -15.20
C LEU A 641 -7.41 -18.69 -16.43
N MET A 642 -8.62 -18.16 -16.28
CA MET A 642 -9.33 -17.49 -17.36
C MET A 642 -8.53 -16.28 -17.86
N VAL A 643 -8.02 -15.42 -16.96
CA VAL A 643 -7.17 -14.27 -17.32
C VAL A 643 -5.88 -14.74 -18.00
N PHE A 644 -5.25 -15.80 -17.51
CA PHE A 644 -4.07 -16.42 -18.10
C PHE A 644 -4.34 -16.85 -19.56
N HIS A 645 -5.41 -17.62 -19.82
CA HIS A 645 -5.78 -18.04 -21.18
C HIS A 645 -6.21 -16.87 -22.06
N HIS A 646 -6.91 -15.87 -21.52
CA HIS A 646 -7.23 -14.64 -22.27
C HIS A 646 -5.97 -13.92 -22.76
N ARG A 647 -4.95 -13.78 -21.90
CA ARG A 647 -3.71 -13.10 -22.28
C ARG A 647 -2.90 -13.88 -23.31
N LEU A 648 -2.94 -15.21 -23.24
CA LEU A 648 -2.36 -16.09 -24.26
C LEU A 648 -3.18 -16.14 -25.56
N GLY A 649 -4.34 -15.47 -25.62
CA GLY A 649 -5.23 -15.48 -26.78
C GLY A 649 -6.04 -16.79 -26.92
N ASP A 650 -6.02 -17.71 -25.97
CA ASP A 650 -6.83 -18.94 -25.98
C ASP A 650 -8.26 -18.65 -25.47
N PHE A 651 -9.05 -17.99 -26.31
CA PHE A 651 -10.39 -17.52 -25.94
C PHE A 651 -11.40 -18.66 -25.76
N ARG A 652 -11.22 -19.79 -26.46
CA ARG A 652 -12.06 -20.98 -26.28
C ARG A 652 -11.96 -21.49 -24.85
N ARG A 653 -10.74 -21.72 -24.37
CA ARG A 653 -10.51 -22.24 -23.02
C ARG A 653 -10.91 -21.23 -21.96
N ALA A 654 -10.61 -19.95 -22.17
CA ALA A 654 -11.03 -18.87 -21.29
C ALA A 654 -12.57 -18.83 -21.13
N THR A 655 -13.34 -19.03 -22.21
CA THR A 655 -14.80 -19.07 -22.16
C THR A 655 -15.34 -20.28 -21.41
N VAL A 656 -14.72 -21.44 -21.56
CA VAL A 656 -15.10 -22.64 -20.77
C VAL A 656 -14.92 -22.37 -19.28
N LEU A 657 -13.77 -21.78 -18.91
CA LEU A 657 -13.49 -21.40 -17.51
C LEU A 657 -14.46 -20.32 -17.00
N ALA A 658 -14.80 -19.34 -17.84
CA ALA A 658 -15.77 -18.30 -17.48
C ALA A 658 -17.16 -18.87 -17.19
N ARG A 659 -17.60 -19.85 -17.95
CA ARG A 659 -18.87 -20.57 -17.70
C ARG A 659 -18.82 -21.40 -16.43
N GLN A 660 -17.68 -22.02 -16.10
CA GLN A 660 -17.48 -22.71 -14.83
C GLN A 660 -17.56 -21.72 -13.65
N CYS A 661 -16.96 -20.54 -13.80
CA CYS A 661 -17.09 -19.47 -12.81
C CYS A 661 -18.54 -19.04 -12.59
N ASP A 662 -19.33 -18.88 -13.68
CA ASP A 662 -20.76 -18.53 -13.57
C ASP A 662 -21.54 -19.60 -12.81
N ALA A 663 -21.37 -20.88 -13.16
CA ALA A 663 -22.04 -21.99 -12.49
C ALA A 663 -21.70 -22.06 -10.98
N LEU A 664 -20.44 -21.81 -10.63
CA LEU A 664 -19.97 -21.81 -9.26
C LEU A 664 -20.49 -20.59 -8.48
N ALA A 665 -20.42 -19.40 -9.07
CA ALA A 665 -20.88 -18.16 -8.47
C ALA A 665 -22.39 -18.19 -8.19
N GLN A 666 -23.20 -18.73 -9.11
CA GLN A 666 -24.65 -18.88 -8.90
C GLN A 666 -24.97 -19.80 -7.72
N LYS A 667 -24.16 -20.84 -7.48
CA LYS A 667 -24.34 -21.73 -6.31
C LYS A 667 -23.97 -21.05 -4.99
N SER A 668 -22.97 -20.15 -5.00
CA SER A 668 -22.52 -19.46 -3.79
C SER A 668 -23.51 -18.42 -3.26
N ASN A 669 -24.43 -17.95 -4.10
CA ASN A 669 -25.35 -16.83 -3.84
C ASN A 669 -24.63 -15.54 -3.35
N ASP A 670 -23.35 -15.41 -3.63
CA ASP A 670 -22.53 -14.22 -3.32
C ASP A 670 -22.63 -13.20 -4.46
N ALA A 671 -23.15 -12.02 -4.15
CA ALA A 671 -23.36 -10.95 -5.14
C ALA A 671 -22.05 -10.49 -5.79
N VAL A 672 -20.92 -10.51 -5.06
CA VAL A 672 -19.61 -10.14 -5.57
C VAL A 672 -19.09 -11.21 -6.53
N ALA A 673 -19.14 -12.48 -6.11
CA ALA A 673 -18.75 -13.62 -6.94
C ALA A 673 -19.54 -13.66 -8.26
N ILE A 674 -20.86 -13.43 -8.19
CA ILE A 674 -21.72 -13.39 -9.38
C ILE A 674 -21.37 -12.18 -10.29
N SER A 675 -21.08 -11.02 -9.71
CA SER A 675 -20.68 -9.84 -10.49
C SER A 675 -19.34 -10.05 -11.22
N ILE A 676 -18.38 -10.71 -10.58
CA ILE A 676 -17.11 -11.11 -11.19
C ILE A 676 -17.36 -12.09 -12.34
N ALA A 677 -18.15 -13.14 -12.09
CA ALA A 677 -18.48 -14.12 -13.12
C ALA A 677 -19.20 -13.50 -14.32
N ASP A 678 -20.17 -12.60 -14.09
CA ASP A 678 -20.84 -11.84 -15.16
C ASP A 678 -19.81 -11.01 -15.97
N SER A 679 -18.86 -10.36 -15.31
CA SER A 679 -17.84 -9.52 -15.97
C SER A 679 -16.89 -10.31 -16.87
N ILE A 680 -16.40 -11.46 -16.39
CA ILE A 680 -15.50 -12.31 -17.17
C ILE A 680 -16.21 -13.02 -18.32
N ASN A 681 -17.49 -13.38 -18.15
CA ASN A 681 -18.30 -13.92 -19.25
C ASN A 681 -18.55 -12.85 -20.33
N ALA A 682 -18.84 -11.61 -19.94
CA ALA A 682 -19.00 -10.50 -20.89
C ALA A 682 -17.77 -10.36 -21.81
N ALA A 683 -16.57 -10.36 -21.21
CA ALA A 683 -15.32 -10.23 -21.96
C ALA A 683 -15.03 -11.45 -22.83
N SER A 684 -15.19 -12.66 -22.30
CA SER A 684 -14.93 -13.90 -23.03
C SER A 684 -15.83 -14.06 -24.26
N LEU A 685 -17.13 -13.75 -24.10
CA LEU A 685 -18.11 -13.80 -25.17
C LEU A 685 -17.85 -12.72 -26.24
N PHE A 686 -17.38 -11.54 -25.81
CA PHE A 686 -16.96 -10.50 -26.76
C PHE A 686 -15.86 -11.02 -27.72
N PHE A 687 -14.82 -11.68 -27.19
CA PHE A 687 -13.71 -12.22 -28.00
C PHE A 687 -14.15 -13.32 -28.96
N LEU A 688 -15.19 -14.06 -28.62
CA LEU A 688 -15.80 -15.04 -29.53
C LEU A 688 -16.72 -14.40 -30.59
N GLY A 689 -16.96 -13.09 -30.53
CA GLY A 689 -17.87 -12.39 -31.42
C GLY A 689 -19.36 -12.54 -31.06
N GLU A 690 -19.68 -13.01 -29.85
CA GLU A 690 -21.04 -13.18 -29.31
C GLU A 690 -21.51 -11.88 -28.62
N TYR A 691 -21.68 -10.82 -29.40
CA TYR A 691 -21.88 -9.47 -28.88
C TYR A 691 -23.16 -9.29 -28.06
N ASP A 692 -24.29 -9.91 -28.44
CA ASP A 692 -25.55 -9.83 -27.70
C ASP A 692 -25.44 -10.41 -26.29
N GLU A 693 -24.82 -11.57 -26.18
CA GLU A 693 -24.58 -12.24 -24.90
C GLU A 693 -23.58 -11.45 -24.04
N ALA A 694 -22.52 -10.89 -24.66
CA ALA A 694 -21.55 -10.03 -23.99
C ALA A 694 -22.22 -8.80 -23.36
N LEU A 695 -23.13 -8.13 -24.09
CA LEU A 695 -23.91 -7.00 -23.58
C LEU A 695 -24.85 -7.40 -22.46
N ARG A 696 -25.49 -8.58 -22.57
CA ARG A 696 -26.39 -9.08 -21.52
C ARG A 696 -25.64 -9.30 -20.21
N TYR A 697 -24.47 -9.98 -20.26
CA TYR A 697 -23.64 -10.22 -19.09
C TYR A 697 -23.04 -8.92 -18.54
N SER A 698 -22.54 -8.04 -19.39
CA SER A 698 -22.03 -6.73 -18.98
C SER A 698 -23.10 -5.90 -18.23
N SER A 699 -24.34 -5.89 -18.73
CA SER A 699 -25.46 -5.19 -18.09
C SER A 699 -25.83 -5.78 -16.72
N LYS A 700 -25.70 -7.12 -16.53
CA LYS A 700 -25.89 -7.77 -15.24
C LYS A 700 -24.77 -7.35 -14.27
N ALA A 701 -23.52 -7.41 -14.69
CA ALA A 701 -22.37 -7.02 -13.90
C ALA A 701 -22.48 -5.58 -13.41
N GLN A 702 -22.79 -4.62 -14.30
CA GLN A 702 -22.90 -3.19 -13.95
C GLN A 702 -24.03 -2.90 -12.96
N ARG A 703 -25.18 -3.57 -13.04
CA ARG A 703 -26.30 -3.40 -12.08
C ARG A 703 -25.95 -3.87 -10.69
N ARG A 704 -25.13 -4.91 -10.53
CA ARG A 704 -24.72 -5.49 -9.25
C ARG A 704 -23.57 -4.72 -8.61
N THR A 705 -22.69 -4.15 -9.40
CA THR A 705 -21.52 -3.38 -8.94
C THR A 705 -21.92 -2.17 -8.09
N VAL A 706 -23.04 -1.52 -8.37
CA VAL A 706 -23.54 -0.37 -7.60
C VAL A 706 -23.83 -0.75 -6.14
N ALA A 707 -24.20 -2.00 -5.85
CA ALA A 707 -24.47 -2.49 -4.50
C ALA A 707 -23.19 -2.98 -3.76
N ALA A 708 -22.13 -3.33 -4.49
CA ALA A 708 -20.92 -4.00 -3.95
C ALA A 708 -19.64 -3.15 -4.06
N GLN A 709 -19.75 -1.85 -4.14
CA GLN A 709 -18.72 -0.87 -4.58
C GLN A 709 -17.35 -0.88 -3.87
N ARG A 710 -17.09 -1.72 -2.88
CA ARG A 710 -15.85 -1.68 -2.07
C ARG A 710 -14.92 -2.89 -2.21
N THR A 711 -15.28 -3.93 -2.96
CA THR A 711 -14.56 -5.22 -2.90
C THR A 711 -14.00 -5.73 -4.23
N ILE A 712 -14.13 -4.99 -5.33
CA ILE A 712 -13.88 -5.50 -6.70
C ILE A 712 -12.40 -5.46 -7.11
N VAL A 713 -11.55 -4.76 -6.35
CA VAL A 713 -10.11 -4.60 -6.67
C VAL A 713 -9.25 -5.79 -6.20
N HIS A 714 -9.83 -6.82 -5.61
CA HIS A 714 -9.11 -7.92 -4.95
C HIS A 714 -8.13 -8.75 -5.81
N TRP A 715 -8.04 -8.48 -7.13
CA TRP A 715 -7.35 -9.42 -8.03
C TRP A 715 -6.46 -8.74 -9.07
N GLY A 716 -6.13 -7.49 -8.86
CA GLY A 716 -5.32 -6.70 -9.78
C GLY A 716 -6.03 -6.28 -11.07
N LEU A 717 -7.32 -6.61 -11.21
CA LEU A 717 -8.19 -6.19 -12.30
C LEU A 717 -9.49 -5.63 -11.72
N ASP A 718 -9.88 -4.45 -12.18
CA ASP A 718 -11.22 -3.94 -11.93
C ASP A 718 -12.21 -4.63 -12.87
N HIS A 719 -12.95 -5.61 -12.33
CA HIS A 719 -13.93 -6.37 -13.10
C HIS A 719 -15.07 -5.51 -13.64
N SER A 720 -15.40 -4.38 -12.99
CA SER A 720 -16.39 -3.42 -13.48
C SER A 720 -15.90 -2.74 -14.76
N ILE A 721 -14.67 -2.21 -14.74
CA ILE A 721 -14.06 -1.62 -15.94
C ILE A 721 -13.92 -2.67 -17.04
N TYR A 722 -13.60 -3.92 -16.70
CA TYR A 722 -13.49 -5.02 -17.67
C TYR A 722 -14.82 -5.29 -18.38
N ALA A 723 -15.93 -5.37 -17.65
CA ALA A 723 -17.28 -5.53 -18.20
C ALA A 723 -17.71 -4.32 -19.05
N GLN A 724 -17.39 -3.10 -18.61
CA GLN A 724 -17.70 -1.88 -19.35
C GLN A 724 -16.92 -1.82 -20.67
N CYS A 725 -15.65 -2.24 -20.68
CA CYS A 725 -14.87 -2.35 -21.91
C CYS A 725 -15.49 -3.32 -22.92
N ALA A 726 -15.91 -4.50 -22.45
CA ALA A 726 -16.61 -5.47 -23.30
C ALA A 726 -17.91 -4.88 -23.88
N SER A 727 -18.68 -4.14 -23.07
CA SER A 727 -19.91 -3.45 -23.50
C SER A 727 -19.63 -2.39 -24.55
N GLY A 728 -18.72 -1.45 -24.28
CA GLY A 728 -18.42 -0.36 -25.22
C GLY A 728 -17.98 -0.87 -26.60
N ARG A 729 -17.18 -1.94 -26.62
CA ARG A 729 -16.75 -2.57 -27.86
C ARG A 729 -17.83 -3.40 -28.56
N ALA A 730 -18.65 -4.13 -27.82
CA ALA A 730 -19.78 -4.87 -28.40
C ALA A 730 -20.77 -3.93 -29.08
N LEU A 731 -21.09 -2.79 -28.44
CA LEU A 731 -21.90 -1.72 -29.05
C LEU A 731 -21.26 -1.16 -30.31
N LEU A 732 -19.93 -0.92 -30.31
CA LEU A 732 -19.21 -0.48 -31.51
C LEU A 732 -19.38 -1.47 -32.65
N HIS A 733 -19.13 -2.77 -32.37
CA HIS A 733 -19.19 -3.79 -33.41
C HIS A 733 -20.61 -4.00 -33.92
N GLN A 734 -21.63 -3.80 -33.10
CA GLN A 734 -23.04 -3.84 -33.53
C GLN A 734 -23.48 -2.59 -34.33
N GLY A 735 -22.61 -1.60 -34.50
CA GLY A 735 -22.93 -0.36 -35.20
C GLY A 735 -23.71 0.65 -34.38
N LEU A 736 -23.82 0.47 -33.07
CA LEU A 736 -24.46 1.41 -32.13
C LEU A 736 -23.42 2.44 -31.69
N PHE A 737 -23.06 3.34 -32.61
CA PHE A 737 -21.89 4.21 -32.48
C PHE A 737 -22.06 5.30 -31.41
N ASP A 738 -23.27 5.89 -31.31
CA ASP A 738 -23.53 6.92 -30.31
C ASP A 738 -23.52 6.32 -28.89
N GLN A 739 -24.12 5.15 -28.73
CA GLN A 739 -24.07 4.39 -27.44
C GLN A 739 -22.66 3.94 -27.10
N SER A 740 -21.85 3.53 -28.08
CA SER A 740 -20.45 3.16 -27.89
C SER A 740 -19.60 4.34 -27.40
N GLN A 741 -19.82 5.54 -27.96
CA GLN A 741 -19.15 6.78 -27.49
C GLN A 741 -19.55 7.14 -26.05
N GLN A 742 -20.83 7.02 -25.71
CA GLN A 742 -21.31 7.25 -24.35
C GLN A 742 -20.67 6.22 -23.37
N ALA A 743 -20.60 4.95 -23.77
CA ALA A 743 -19.95 3.91 -22.99
C ALA A 743 -18.45 4.19 -22.81
N LEU A 744 -17.75 4.70 -23.83
CA LEU A 744 -16.37 5.13 -23.74
C LEU A 744 -16.17 6.26 -22.72
N GLN A 745 -17.00 7.30 -22.78
CA GLN A 745 -16.92 8.42 -21.83
C GLN A 745 -17.13 7.95 -20.39
N LYS A 746 -18.09 7.05 -20.18
CA LYS A 746 -18.38 6.48 -18.87
C LYS A 746 -17.24 5.63 -18.34
N VAL A 747 -16.73 4.66 -19.12
CA VAL A 747 -15.65 3.78 -18.69
C VAL A 747 -14.36 4.54 -18.39
N HIS A 748 -14.07 5.60 -19.16
CA HIS A 748 -12.94 6.49 -18.92
C HIS A 748 -13.11 7.24 -17.59
N ALA A 749 -14.26 7.87 -17.35
CA ALA A 749 -14.55 8.59 -16.12
C ALA A 749 -14.48 7.65 -14.89
N ASP A 750 -15.10 6.46 -14.99
CA ASP A 750 -15.08 5.46 -13.92
C ASP A 750 -13.64 4.97 -13.66
N ALA A 751 -12.86 4.73 -14.70
CA ALA A 751 -11.46 4.30 -14.58
C ALA A 751 -10.57 5.37 -13.91
N VAL A 752 -10.74 6.64 -14.28
CA VAL A 752 -10.06 7.78 -13.61
C VAL A 752 -10.46 7.88 -12.15
N ALA A 753 -11.74 7.69 -11.83
CA ALA A 753 -12.26 7.76 -10.46
C ALA A 753 -11.70 6.64 -9.55
N THR A 754 -11.26 5.50 -10.11
CA THR A 754 -10.60 4.45 -9.32
C THR A 754 -9.23 4.87 -8.77
N GLY A 755 -8.58 5.87 -9.38
CA GLY A 755 -7.20 6.25 -9.09
C GLY A 755 -6.16 5.17 -9.46
N ASN A 756 -6.59 4.04 -10.06
CA ASN A 756 -5.74 2.90 -10.40
C ASN A 756 -5.21 2.99 -11.85
N PRO A 757 -3.88 3.13 -12.05
CA PRO A 757 -3.29 3.23 -13.39
C PRO A 757 -3.63 2.07 -14.32
N THR A 758 -3.76 0.84 -13.79
CA THR A 758 -4.10 -0.33 -14.59
C THR A 758 -5.52 -0.26 -15.13
N SER A 759 -6.48 0.20 -14.32
CA SER A 759 -7.88 0.37 -14.74
C SER A 759 -7.98 1.41 -15.85
N LEU A 760 -7.24 2.51 -15.76
CA LEU A 760 -7.19 3.53 -16.80
C LEU A 760 -6.51 3.02 -18.08
N CYS A 761 -5.35 2.37 -17.98
CA CYS A 761 -4.69 1.74 -19.14
C CYS A 761 -5.59 0.69 -19.81
N GLN A 762 -6.34 -0.08 -19.04
CA GLN A 762 -7.30 -1.05 -19.54
C GLN A 762 -8.42 -0.37 -20.34
N ALA A 763 -9.04 0.68 -19.78
CA ALA A 763 -10.09 1.44 -20.45
C ALA A 763 -9.59 2.07 -21.77
N LEU A 764 -8.39 2.66 -21.77
CA LEU A 764 -7.80 3.28 -22.96
C LEU A 764 -7.40 2.26 -24.01
N THR A 765 -6.79 1.13 -23.63
CA THR A 765 -6.38 0.07 -24.57
C THR A 765 -7.56 -0.63 -25.20
N TRP A 766 -8.60 -0.94 -24.41
CA TRP A 766 -9.72 -1.74 -24.86
C TRP A 766 -10.93 -0.94 -25.38
N CYS A 767 -11.05 0.34 -25.02
CA CYS A 767 -12.12 1.22 -25.50
C CYS A 767 -11.58 2.47 -26.18
N GLY A 768 -10.75 3.25 -25.48
CA GLY A 768 -10.32 4.57 -25.95
C GLY A 768 -9.74 4.53 -27.36
N CYS A 769 -8.65 3.82 -27.56
CA CYS A 769 -7.99 3.73 -28.85
C CYS A 769 -8.84 2.99 -29.90
N PRO A 770 -9.39 1.76 -29.65
CA PRO A 770 -10.12 1.03 -30.68
C PRO A 770 -11.42 1.71 -31.14
N ILE A 771 -12.19 2.27 -30.21
CA ILE A 771 -13.46 2.94 -30.56
C ILE A 771 -13.15 4.18 -31.42
N SER A 772 -12.21 5.03 -31.00
CA SER A 772 -11.82 6.22 -31.75
C SER A 772 -11.23 5.90 -33.11
N ILE A 773 -10.47 4.79 -33.25
CA ILE A 773 -9.94 4.33 -34.55
C ILE A 773 -11.06 3.93 -35.49
N VAL A 774 -12.01 3.11 -35.03
CA VAL A 774 -13.11 2.62 -35.87
C VAL A 774 -14.06 3.74 -36.29
N LEU A 775 -14.27 4.73 -35.40
CA LEU A 775 -15.09 5.92 -35.68
C LEU A 775 -14.34 7.00 -36.46
N GLU A 776 -13.06 6.79 -36.79
CA GLU A 776 -12.17 7.74 -37.47
C GLU A 776 -12.04 9.09 -36.74
N ASP A 777 -12.11 9.07 -35.40
CA ASP A 777 -11.90 10.23 -34.53
C ASP A 777 -10.40 10.41 -34.24
N LEU A 778 -9.69 11.10 -35.12
CA LEU A 778 -8.23 11.26 -35.04
C LEU A 778 -7.76 12.01 -33.76
N GLU A 779 -8.54 12.98 -33.28
CA GLU A 779 -8.15 13.69 -32.04
C GLU A 779 -8.41 12.84 -30.80
N GLY A 780 -9.51 12.08 -30.78
CA GLY A 780 -9.77 11.08 -29.74
C GLY A 780 -8.69 10.00 -29.68
N VAL A 781 -8.25 9.47 -30.83
CA VAL A 781 -7.14 8.51 -30.92
C VAL A 781 -5.85 9.10 -30.33
N LYS A 782 -5.47 10.31 -30.73
CA LYS A 782 -4.24 10.99 -30.27
C LYS A 782 -4.27 11.21 -28.75
N SER A 783 -5.40 11.69 -28.22
CA SER A 783 -5.59 11.92 -26.79
C SER A 783 -5.47 10.60 -26.01
N ALA A 784 -6.19 9.56 -26.44
CA ALA A 784 -6.17 8.25 -25.78
C ALA A 784 -4.77 7.62 -25.78
N ILE A 785 -4.02 7.69 -26.88
CA ILE A 785 -2.64 7.19 -26.97
C ILE A 785 -1.71 7.95 -26.02
N SER A 786 -1.81 9.29 -26.00
CA SER A 786 -0.96 10.13 -25.13
C SER A 786 -1.19 9.80 -23.66
N GLU A 787 -2.45 9.70 -23.24
CA GLU A 787 -2.83 9.35 -21.87
C GLU A 787 -2.44 7.91 -21.52
N LEU A 788 -2.63 6.95 -22.44
CA LEU A 788 -2.26 5.55 -22.27
C LEU A 788 -0.74 5.41 -22.02
N LYS A 789 0.07 6.01 -22.90
CA LYS A 789 1.53 5.94 -22.77
C LYS A 789 2.01 6.58 -21.48
N ALA A 790 1.53 7.80 -21.18
CA ALA A 790 1.91 8.50 -19.95
C ALA A 790 1.52 7.71 -18.68
N THR A 791 0.33 7.10 -18.68
CA THR A 791 -0.14 6.29 -17.55
C THR A 791 0.61 4.96 -17.45
N ALA A 792 0.86 4.30 -18.58
CA ALA A 792 1.58 3.04 -18.63
C ALA A 792 3.06 3.20 -18.22
N GLU A 793 3.73 4.25 -18.68
CA GLU A 793 5.10 4.60 -18.27
C GLU A 793 5.14 4.89 -16.76
N LYS A 794 4.20 5.66 -16.26
CA LYS A 794 4.09 6.03 -14.85
C LYS A 794 3.81 4.82 -13.94
N GLY A 795 3.07 3.84 -14.45
CA GLY A 795 2.73 2.61 -13.73
C GLY A 795 3.67 1.43 -14.00
N SER A 796 4.71 1.60 -14.84
CA SER A 796 5.60 0.51 -15.34
C SER A 796 4.81 -0.67 -15.90
N LEU A 797 3.77 -0.37 -16.71
CA LEU A 797 2.84 -1.36 -17.26
C LEU A 797 3.24 -1.70 -18.70
N GLU A 798 4.28 -2.53 -18.88
CA GLU A 798 4.93 -2.81 -20.16
C GLU A 798 3.97 -3.27 -21.28
N SER A 799 3.01 -4.15 -20.99
CA SER A 799 2.06 -4.62 -22.02
C SER A 799 1.11 -3.49 -22.50
N TYR A 800 0.77 -2.55 -21.62
CA TYR A 800 -0.04 -1.38 -21.99
C TYR A 800 0.81 -0.32 -22.71
N LEU A 801 2.08 -0.17 -22.34
CA LEU A 801 3.01 0.69 -23.08
C LEU A 801 3.23 0.16 -24.49
N ALA A 802 3.41 -1.16 -24.66
CA ALA A 802 3.47 -1.80 -25.97
C ALA A 802 2.22 -1.52 -26.81
N SER A 803 1.03 -1.58 -26.18
CA SER A 803 -0.24 -1.21 -26.85
C SER A 803 -0.24 0.25 -27.30
N GLY A 804 0.19 1.17 -26.43
CA GLY A 804 0.29 2.60 -26.77
C GLY A 804 1.22 2.88 -27.95
N ILE A 805 2.40 2.21 -27.98
CA ILE A 805 3.36 2.31 -29.10
C ILE A 805 2.75 1.76 -30.39
N ALA A 806 2.08 0.61 -30.34
CA ALA A 806 1.45 0.01 -31.52
C ALA A 806 0.28 0.86 -32.06
N TYR A 807 -0.55 1.42 -31.20
CA TYR A 807 -1.61 2.36 -31.61
C TYR A 807 -1.03 3.65 -32.21
N GLU A 808 0.08 4.17 -31.66
CA GLU A 808 0.77 5.33 -32.24
C GLU A 808 1.30 5.02 -33.64
N GLY A 809 1.82 3.80 -33.84
CA GLY A 809 2.16 3.29 -35.16
C GLY A 809 0.97 3.32 -36.13
N ARG A 810 -0.23 2.88 -35.68
CA ARG A 810 -1.46 2.95 -36.49
C ARG A 810 -1.81 4.41 -36.82
N LEU A 811 -1.72 5.33 -35.88
CA LEU A 811 -1.98 6.76 -36.10
C LEU A 811 -0.98 7.36 -37.13
N HIS A 812 0.28 6.99 -37.08
CA HIS A 812 1.26 7.42 -38.08
C HIS A 812 0.95 6.87 -39.48
N ALA A 813 0.45 5.64 -39.58
CA ALA A 813 -0.02 5.06 -40.83
C ALA A 813 -1.14 5.87 -41.47
N THR A 814 -2.16 6.29 -40.70
CA THR A 814 -3.25 7.13 -41.21
C THR A 814 -2.80 8.53 -41.71
N ARG A 815 -1.65 9.01 -41.23
CA ARG A 815 -1.01 10.28 -41.63
C ARG A 815 -0.02 10.11 -42.78
N GLY A 816 0.15 8.93 -43.32
CA GLY A 816 1.08 8.62 -44.40
C GLY A 816 2.55 8.45 -43.99
N ASN A 817 2.86 8.50 -42.70
CA ASN A 817 4.23 8.33 -42.16
C ASN A 817 4.59 6.83 -42.08
N LEU A 818 4.56 6.10 -43.20
CA LEU A 818 4.65 4.63 -43.25
C LEU A 818 5.93 4.04 -42.64
N ALA A 819 7.08 4.73 -42.77
CA ALA A 819 8.33 4.22 -42.21
C ALA A 819 8.31 4.19 -40.67
N LEU A 820 7.85 5.28 -40.06
CA LEU A 820 7.73 5.38 -38.61
C LEU A 820 6.63 4.45 -38.08
N ALA A 821 5.51 4.37 -38.82
CA ALA A 821 4.40 3.45 -38.49
C ALA A 821 4.88 1.99 -38.42
N GLU A 822 5.63 1.54 -39.41
CA GLU A 822 6.22 0.19 -39.43
C GLU A 822 7.17 -0.04 -38.24
N GLN A 823 8.07 0.90 -37.97
CA GLN A 823 9.01 0.80 -36.86
C GLN A 823 8.28 0.64 -35.52
N MET A 824 7.24 1.45 -35.27
CA MET A 824 6.50 1.41 -34.04
C MET A 824 5.64 0.15 -33.89
N LEU A 825 4.97 -0.30 -34.97
CA LEU A 825 4.21 -1.54 -34.94
C LEU A 825 5.10 -2.76 -34.68
N ARG A 826 6.29 -2.84 -35.30
CA ARG A 826 7.26 -3.91 -35.03
C ARG A 826 7.74 -3.87 -33.58
N SER A 827 8.07 -2.70 -33.06
CA SER A 827 8.48 -2.54 -31.66
C SER A 827 7.38 -2.98 -30.69
N GLY A 828 6.12 -2.61 -30.94
CA GLY A 828 4.99 -3.05 -30.12
C GLY A 828 4.78 -4.57 -30.17
N LEU A 829 4.83 -5.16 -31.37
CA LEU A 829 4.67 -6.61 -31.55
C LEU A 829 5.80 -7.42 -30.91
N GLU A 830 7.04 -6.93 -30.92
CA GLU A 830 8.16 -7.58 -30.26
C GLU A 830 7.98 -7.61 -28.74
N ARG A 831 7.61 -6.47 -28.16
CA ARG A 831 7.30 -6.38 -26.72
C ARG A 831 6.14 -7.30 -26.31
N PHE A 832 5.10 -7.44 -27.13
CA PHE A 832 4.01 -8.40 -26.87
C PHE A 832 4.51 -9.84 -26.91
N ARG A 833 5.42 -10.18 -27.81
CA ARG A 833 6.02 -11.52 -27.91
C ARG A 833 6.86 -11.83 -26.66
N GLU A 834 7.70 -10.89 -26.24
CA GLU A 834 8.51 -11.01 -25.02
C GLU A 834 7.64 -11.20 -23.79
N ALA A 835 6.53 -10.45 -23.66
CA ALA A 835 5.58 -10.54 -22.55
C ALA A 835 4.60 -11.73 -22.68
N GLN A 836 4.65 -12.52 -23.78
CA GLN A 836 3.67 -13.56 -24.11
C GLN A 836 2.20 -13.05 -24.03
N TYR A 837 1.94 -11.87 -24.59
CA TYR A 837 0.66 -11.16 -24.50
C TYR A 837 -0.04 -11.16 -25.86
N ASP A 838 -0.74 -12.25 -26.17
CA ASP A 838 -1.26 -12.52 -27.52
C ASP A 838 -2.68 -11.98 -27.79
N ASN A 839 -3.42 -11.56 -26.77
CA ASN A 839 -4.84 -11.18 -26.92
C ASN A 839 -5.09 -9.92 -27.80
N VAL A 840 -4.11 -9.03 -27.93
CA VAL A 840 -4.14 -7.84 -28.80
C VAL A 840 -3.18 -7.95 -29.98
N TYR A 841 -2.45 -9.06 -30.11
CA TYR A 841 -1.39 -9.23 -31.10
C TYR A 841 -1.93 -9.20 -32.52
N VAL A 842 -3.05 -9.88 -32.77
CA VAL A 842 -3.63 -10.04 -34.13
C VAL A 842 -3.99 -8.71 -34.78
N PRO A 843 -4.72 -7.77 -34.14
CA PRO A 843 -5.02 -6.47 -34.75
C PRO A 843 -3.75 -5.70 -35.17
N PHE A 844 -2.72 -5.72 -34.33
CA PHE A 844 -1.49 -4.98 -34.63
C PHE A 844 -0.67 -5.66 -35.73
N LEU A 845 -0.73 -6.98 -35.87
CA LEU A 845 -0.13 -7.71 -36.98
C LEU A 845 -0.81 -7.36 -38.31
N ASP A 846 -2.16 -7.22 -38.31
CA ASP A 846 -2.91 -6.78 -39.48
C ASP A 846 -2.62 -5.31 -39.83
N TYR A 847 -2.49 -4.42 -38.87
CA TYR A 847 -2.06 -3.03 -39.11
C TYR A 847 -0.63 -2.97 -39.66
N LEU A 848 0.26 -3.83 -39.21
CA LEU A 848 1.60 -3.97 -39.79
C LEU A 848 1.51 -4.45 -41.24
N ALA A 849 0.67 -5.42 -41.53
CA ALA A 849 0.47 -5.96 -42.89
C ALA A 849 -0.03 -4.86 -43.85
N GLU A 850 -1.00 -4.03 -43.46
CA GLU A 850 -1.45 -2.88 -44.23
C GLU A 850 -0.32 -1.88 -44.52
N VAL A 851 0.49 -1.56 -43.55
CA VAL A 851 1.63 -0.61 -43.69
C VAL A 851 2.71 -1.18 -44.58
N VAL A 852 3.04 -2.44 -44.46
CA VAL A 852 4.04 -3.15 -45.30
C VAL A 852 3.56 -3.24 -46.75
N ALA A 853 2.28 -3.54 -46.96
CA ALA A 853 1.66 -3.54 -48.29
C ALA A 853 1.70 -2.15 -48.94
N SER A 854 1.35 -1.11 -48.20
CA SER A 854 1.40 0.29 -48.67
C SER A 854 2.83 0.75 -49.08
N ARG A 855 3.87 0.03 -48.62
CA ARG A 855 5.26 0.22 -49.00
C ARG A 855 5.72 -0.69 -50.16
N GLY A 856 4.79 -1.40 -50.78
CA GLY A 856 5.04 -2.27 -51.91
C GLY A 856 5.65 -3.64 -51.63
N ARG A 857 5.74 -4.07 -50.36
CA ARG A 857 6.25 -5.38 -49.94
C ARG A 857 5.11 -6.39 -49.75
N PHE A 858 4.50 -6.78 -50.82
CA PHE A 858 3.27 -7.58 -50.82
C PHE A 858 3.44 -9.00 -50.27
N GLU A 859 4.56 -9.69 -50.58
CA GLU A 859 4.81 -11.03 -50.05
C GLU A 859 4.86 -11.05 -48.53
N GLU A 860 5.61 -10.10 -47.96
CA GLU A 860 5.72 -9.93 -46.52
C GLU A 860 4.38 -9.55 -45.88
N ALA A 861 3.62 -8.64 -46.51
CA ALA A 861 2.31 -8.22 -46.04
C ALA A 861 1.31 -9.39 -46.03
N LEU A 862 1.29 -10.20 -47.12
CA LEU A 862 0.44 -11.37 -47.16
C LEU A 862 0.83 -12.44 -46.12
N ALA A 863 2.13 -12.65 -45.90
CA ALA A 863 2.59 -13.57 -44.88
C ALA A 863 2.12 -13.14 -43.48
N ALA A 864 2.17 -11.83 -43.17
CA ALA A 864 1.67 -11.27 -41.90
C ALA A 864 0.13 -11.42 -41.78
N ALA A 865 -0.63 -11.09 -42.82
CA ALA A 865 -2.09 -11.26 -42.84
C ALA A 865 -2.51 -12.73 -42.72
N ASP A 866 -1.76 -13.64 -43.34
CA ASP A 866 -1.99 -15.10 -43.23
C ASP A 866 -1.73 -15.58 -41.79
N GLU A 867 -0.69 -15.07 -41.14
CA GLU A 867 -0.42 -15.39 -39.74
C GLU A 867 -1.52 -14.83 -38.81
N ALA A 868 -2.01 -13.62 -39.05
CA ALA A 868 -3.12 -13.05 -38.32
C ALA A 868 -4.39 -13.90 -38.40
N LEU A 869 -4.75 -14.38 -39.62
CA LEU A 869 -5.88 -15.28 -39.84
C LEU A 869 -5.68 -16.63 -39.15
N ARG A 870 -4.51 -17.25 -39.31
CA ARG A 870 -4.19 -18.54 -38.66
C ARG A 870 -4.29 -18.44 -37.15
N ARG A 871 -3.79 -17.35 -36.56
CA ARG A 871 -3.90 -17.11 -35.10
C ARG A 871 -5.36 -16.92 -34.68
N SER A 872 -6.13 -16.13 -35.43
CA SER A 872 -7.55 -15.93 -35.16
C SER A 872 -8.34 -17.24 -35.19
N GLU A 873 -8.09 -18.10 -36.17
CA GLU A 873 -8.73 -19.43 -36.29
C GLU A 873 -8.33 -20.38 -35.17
N ARG A 874 -7.02 -20.45 -34.86
CA ARG A 874 -6.50 -21.32 -33.79
C ARG A 874 -7.04 -20.93 -32.41
N ASN A 875 -7.21 -19.62 -32.16
CA ASN A 875 -7.51 -19.05 -30.88
C ASN A 875 -9.00 -18.71 -30.71
N ASP A 876 -9.86 -19.00 -31.72
CA ASP A 876 -11.27 -18.57 -31.78
C ASP A 876 -11.46 -17.03 -31.58
N ALA A 877 -10.50 -16.25 -32.08
CA ALA A 877 -10.54 -14.78 -32.01
C ALA A 877 -11.51 -14.20 -33.05
N PHE A 878 -12.78 -14.63 -32.98
CA PHE A 878 -13.78 -14.30 -34.01
C PHE A 878 -14.17 -12.81 -34.01
N TRP A 879 -13.96 -12.09 -32.92
CA TRP A 879 -14.25 -10.66 -32.85
C TRP A 879 -13.48 -9.78 -33.85
N TRP A 880 -12.29 -10.22 -34.28
CA TRP A 880 -11.42 -9.51 -35.24
C TRP A 880 -11.36 -10.18 -36.59
N MET A 881 -11.76 -11.45 -36.73
CA MET A 881 -11.62 -12.24 -37.96
C MET A 881 -12.28 -11.60 -39.18
N PRO A 882 -13.45 -10.97 -39.15
CA PRO A 882 -14.00 -10.26 -40.30
C PRO A 882 -13.07 -9.19 -40.85
N GLU A 883 -12.45 -8.40 -39.97
CA GLU A 883 -11.51 -7.33 -40.33
C GLU A 883 -10.20 -7.90 -40.90
N ALA A 884 -9.65 -8.97 -40.32
CA ALA A 884 -8.47 -9.65 -40.83
C ALA A 884 -8.70 -10.17 -42.27
N MET A 885 -9.87 -10.76 -42.54
CA MET A 885 -10.25 -11.17 -43.92
C MET A 885 -10.33 -9.98 -44.86
N ARG A 886 -10.95 -8.86 -44.41
CA ARG A 886 -11.04 -7.63 -45.20
C ARG A 886 -9.66 -7.07 -45.52
N ILE A 887 -8.78 -6.96 -44.55
CA ILE A 887 -7.41 -6.42 -44.71
C ILE A 887 -6.62 -7.27 -45.69
N LYS A 888 -6.67 -8.61 -45.56
CA LYS A 888 -6.02 -9.51 -46.52
C LYS A 888 -6.56 -9.32 -47.93
N GLY A 889 -7.89 -9.13 -48.10
CA GLY A 889 -8.49 -8.82 -49.37
C GLY A 889 -7.97 -7.52 -50.01
N GLU A 890 -7.84 -6.46 -49.23
CA GLU A 890 -7.24 -5.19 -49.68
C GLU A 890 -5.79 -5.35 -50.12
N ILE A 891 -4.99 -6.09 -49.33
CA ILE A 891 -3.57 -6.38 -49.69
C ILE A 891 -3.47 -7.13 -50.99
N LEU A 892 -4.37 -8.11 -51.25
CA LEU A 892 -4.41 -8.86 -52.52
C LEU A 892 -4.71 -7.93 -53.73
N LEU A 893 -5.62 -6.97 -53.54
CA LEU A 893 -5.93 -5.99 -54.59
C LEU A 893 -4.75 -5.06 -54.87
N LEU A 894 -4.07 -4.59 -53.85
CA LEU A 894 -2.84 -3.78 -53.97
C LEU A 894 -1.70 -4.58 -54.66
N ALA A 895 -1.62 -5.89 -54.43
CA ALA A 895 -0.62 -6.77 -55.04
C ALA A 895 -0.88 -7.01 -56.55
N GLY A 896 -2.09 -6.75 -57.05
CA GLY A 896 -2.42 -6.81 -58.47
C GLY A 896 -3.85 -7.20 -58.79
N ALA A 897 -4.37 -6.69 -59.92
CA ALA A 897 -5.75 -6.90 -60.35
C ALA A 897 -6.12 -8.38 -60.61
N ALA A 898 -5.14 -9.26 -60.88
CA ALA A 898 -5.37 -10.70 -61.04
C ALA A 898 -5.91 -11.36 -59.75
N ASN A 899 -5.72 -10.76 -58.59
CA ASN A 899 -6.16 -11.26 -57.29
C ASN A 899 -7.60 -10.85 -56.97
N ALA A 900 -8.29 -10.07 -57.80
CA ALA A 900 -9.64 -9.56 -57.55
C ALA A 900 -10.66 -10.67 -57.17
N PRO A 901 -10.70 -11.87 -57.80
CA PRO A 901 -11.62 -12.93 -57.38
C PRO A 901 -11.34 -13.45 -55.96
N ALA A 902 -10.07 -13.54 -55.59
CA ALA A 902 -9.66 -13.97 -54.22
C ALA A 902 -10.02 -12.91 -53.20
N ALA A 903 -9.82 -11.64 -53.53
CA ALA A 903 -10.21 -10.50 -52.65
C ALA A 903 -11.73 -10.44 -52.49
N GLU A 904 -12.52 -10.57 -53.57
CA GLU A 904 -14.00 -10.63 -53.50
C GLU A 904 -14.47 -11.77 -52.61
N HIS A 905 -13.87 -12.95 -52.71
CA HIS A 905 -14.20 -14.08 -51.84
C HIS A 905 -13.96 -13.76 -50.35
N LEU A 906 -12.85 -13.12 -50.03
CA LEU A 906 -12.54 -12.72 -48.65
C LEU A 906 -13.50 -11.65 -48.13
N PHE A 907 -13.83 -10.64 -48.94
CA PHE A 907 -14.79 -9.60 -48.54
C PHE A 907 -16.20 -10.16 -48.29
N ARG A 908 -16.65 -11.09 -49.12
CA ARG A 908 -17.93 -11.81 -48.95
C ARG A 908 -17.92 -12.65 -47.66
N ARG A 909 -16.83 -13.39 -47.42
CA ARG A 909 -16.68 -14.13 -46.17
C ARG A 909 -16.65 -13.23 -44.92
N SER A 910 -15.97 -12.09 -45.02
CA SER A 910 -15.95 -11.09 -43.98
C SER A 910 -17.36 -10.55 -43.67
N LEU A 911 -18.12 -10.25 -44.73
CA LEU A 911 -19.49 -9.73 -44.66
C LEU A 911 -20.44 -10.78 -44.05
N ASP A 912 -20.35 -12.05 -44.49
CA ASP A 912 -21.15 -13.16 -43.97
C ASP A 912 -20.85 -13.44 -42.48
N LEU A 913 -19.58 -13.44 -42.11
CA LEU A 913 -19.21 -13.64 -40.71
C LEU A 913 -19.66 -12.45 -39.83
N GLY A 914 -19.46 -11.20 -40.27
CA GLY A 914 -19.98 -10.01 -39.60
C GLY A 914 -21.50 -10.06 -39.40
N SER A 915 -22.24 -10.51 -40.44
CA SER A 915 -23.69 -10.67 -40.32
C SER A 915 -24.13 -11.73 -39.32
N ARG A 916 -23.45 -12.88 -39.28
CA ARG A 916 -23.72 -13.96 -38.29
C ARG A 916 -23.48 -13.50 -36.89
N GLN A 917 -22.45 -12.69 -36.66
CA GLN A 917 -22.12 -12.09 -35.37
C GLN A 917 -22.97 -10.88 -34.97
N ARG A 918 -23.85 -10.41 -35.88
CA ARG A 918 -24.55 -9.13 -35.78
C ARG A 918 -23.59 -7.94 -35.64
N GLY A 919 -22.39 -8.08 -36.22
CA GLY A 919 -21.31 -7.10 -36.20
C GLY A 919 -21.44 -6.09 -37.35
N LEU A 920 -22.44 -5.17 -37.27
CA LEU A 920 -22.79 -4.26 -38.35
C LEU A 920 -21.64 -3.33 -38.78
N ALA A 921 -20.74 -2.96 -37.83
CA ALA A 921 -19.54 -2.20 -38.15
C ALA A 921 -18.59 -2.98 -39.10
N TRP A 922 -18.45 -4.30 -38.93
CA TRP A 922 -17.65 -5.16 -39.80
C TRP A 922 -18.34 -5.39 -41.12
N GLU A 923 -19.68 -5.57 -41.15
CA GLU A 923 -20.44 -5.62 -42.39
C GLU A 923 -20.23 -4.35 -43.22
N LEU A 924 -20.28 -3.18 -42.61
CA LEU A 924 -20.09 -1.89 -43.26
C LEU A 924 -18.72 -1.79 -43.92
N ARG A 925 -17.66 -2.09 -43.17
CA ARG A 925 -16.28 -2.03 -43.69
C ARG A 925 -16.04 -3.01 -44.83
N ALA A 926 -16.57 -4.23 -44.71
CA ALA A 926 -16.49 -5.22 -45.77
C ALA A 926 -17.30 -4.81 -47.02
N ALA A 927 -18.50 -4.23 -46.83
CA ALA A 927 -19.34 -3.70 -47.93
C ALA A 927 -18.68 -2.52 -48.65
N VAL A 928 -18.00 -1.61 -47.92
CA VAL A 928 -17.21 -0.52 -48.53
C VAL A 928 -16.07 -1.09 -49.37
N SER A 929 -15.27 -2.05 -48.86
CA SER A 929 -14.19 -2.69 -49.65
C SER A 929 -14.71 -3.42 -50.90
N LEU A 930 -15.81 -4.15 -50.73
CA LEU A 930 -16.47 -4.83 -51.85
C LEU A 930 -17.04 -3.85 -52.88
N GLY A 931 -17.63 -2.75 -52.42
CA GLY A 931 -18.15 -1.69 -53.25
C GLY A 931 -17.05 -1.00 -54.06
N HIS A 932 -15.91 -0.69 -53.46
CA HIS A 932 -14.75 -0.16 -54.18
C HIS A 932 -14.27 -1.14 -55.30
N LEU A 933 -14.22 -2.43 -54.97
CA LEU A 933 -13.85 -3.46 -55.95
C LEU A 933 -14.81 -3.45 -57.12
N TYR A 934 -16.13 -3.42 -56.88
CA TYR A 934 -17.13 -3.41 -57.95
C TYR A 934 -17.12 -2.11 -58.74
N ALA A 935 -17.01 -0.98 -58.09
CA ALA A 935 -16.91 0.34 -58.73
C ALA A 935 -15.69 0.40 -59.67
N GLY A 936 -14.53 -0.13 -59.22
CA GLY A 936 -13.32 -0.29 -60.03
C GLY A 936 -13.48 -1.25 -61.25
N GLN A 937 -14.44 -2.17 -61.21
CA GLN A 937 -14.84 -3.07 -62.30
C GLN A 937 -15.99 -2.50 -63.15
N TYR A 938 -16.31 -1.26 -63.00
CA TYR A 938 -17.46 -0.59 -63.65
C TYR A 938 -18.85 -1.15 -63.29
N ARG A 939 -18.97 -1.79 -62.12
CA ARG A 939 -20.20 -2.40 -61.56
C ARG A 939 -20.79 -1.52 -60.47
N ARG A 940 -20.97 -0.21 -60.75
CA ARG A 940 -21.45 0.78 -59.76
C ARG A 940 -22.79 0.39 -59.13
N GLY A 941 -23.74 -0.17 -59.93
CA GLY A 941 -25.03 -0.63 -59.40
C GLY A 941 -24.88 -1.72 -58.33
N ASP A 942 -23.96 -2.65 -58.54
CA ASP A 942 -23.66 -3.72 -57.54
C ASP A 942 -22.99 -3.10 -56.31
N ALA A 943 -22.07 -2.14 -56.49
CA ALA A 943 -21.41 -1.41 -55.41
C ALA A 943 -22.42 -0.66 -54.53
N TYR A 944 -23.33 0.10 -55.19
CA TYR A 944 -24.41 0.78 -54.50
C TYR A 944 -25.31 -0.18 -53.72
N ALA A 945 -25.78 -1.24 -54.37
CA ALA A 945 -26.72 -2.20 -53.78
C ALA A 945 -26.15 -2.89 -52.51
N GLU A 946 -24.90 -3.29 -52.56
CA GLU A 946 -24.25 -3.96 -51.42
C GLU A 946 -24.05 -2.98 -50.25
N LEU A 947 -23.59 -1.75 -50.49
CA LEU A 947 -23.39 -0.76 -49.44
C LEU A 947 -24.70 -0.27 -48.87
N ASP A 948 -25.71 0.04 -49.73
CA ASP A 948 -27.03 0.52 -49.29
C ASP A 948 -27.77 -0.50 -48.45
N ARG A 949 -27.65 -1.81 -48.78
CA ARG A 949 -28.21 -2.91 -47.99
C ARG A 949 -27.70 -2.92 -46.55
N VAL A 950 -26.42 -2.60 -46.35
CA VAL A 950 -25.81 -2.57 -45.04
C VAL A 950 -26.07 -1.24 -44.33
N TYR A 951 -25.92 -0.12 -45.06
CA TYR A 951 -26.10 1.23 -44.54
C TYR A 951 -27.50 1.45 -43.94
N ARG A 952 -28.56 0.93 -44.59
CA ARG A 952 -29.96 1.03 -44.07
C ARG A 952 -30.20 0.31 -42.75
N LYS A 953 -29.31 -0.58 -42.30
CA LYS A 953 -29.44 -1.27 -41.00
C LYS A 953 -29.06 -0.38 -39.83
N PHE A 954 -28.33 0.74 -40.08
CA PHE A 954 -27.94 1.67 -39.01
C PHE A 954 -29.11 2.51 -38.53
N THR A 955 -29.19 2.67 -37.19
CA THR A 955 -30.26 3.43 -36.54
C THR A 955 -29.74 4.70 -35.84
N GLU A 956 -28.43 4.82 -35.70
CA GLU A 956 -27.74 5.93 -35.03
C GLU A 956 -26.31 6.10 -35.58
N GLY A 957 -25.57 7.09 -35.08
CA GLY A 957 -24.18 7.32 -35.45
C GLY A 957 -23.95 8.02 -36.79
N PHE A 958 -24.99 8.56 -37.41
CA PHE A 958 -24.92 9.24 -38.74
C PHE A 958 -24.00 10.47 -38.72
N GLY A 959 -23.67 11.01 -37.54
CA GLY A 959 -22.70 12.08 -37.36
C GLY A 959 -21.24 11.62 -37.35
N THR A 960 -20.96 10.32 -37.34
CA THR A 960 -19.60 9.81 -37.35
C THR A 960 -18.92 9.93 -38.71
N ALA A 961 -17.59 10.04 -38.76
CA ALA A 961 -16.84 10.12 -40.00
C ALA A 961 -17.07 8.87 -40.86
N THR A 962 -17.09 7.67 -40.25
CA THR A 962 -17.32 6.38 -40.90
C THR A 962 -18.67 6.34 -41.66
N LEU A 963 -19.80 6.76 -41.03
CA LEU A 963 -21.09 6.72 -41.71
C LEU A 963 -21.26 7.89 -42.73
N ARG A 964 -20.64 9.05 -42.48
CA ARG A 964 -20.59 10.12 -43.51
C ARG A 964 -19.83 9.69 -44.75
N HIS A 965 -18.69 8.99 -44.57
CA HIS A 965 -17.92 8.42 -45.66
C HIS A 965 -18.74 7.41 -46.47
N ALA A 966 -19.39 6.45 -45.79
CA ALA A 966 -20.26 5.47 -46.46
C ALA A 966 -21.42 6.18 -47.24
N ARG A 967 -22.02 7.23 -46.71
CA ARG A 967 -23.02 8.00 -47.38
C ARG A 967 -22.47 8.70 -48.63
N SER A 968 -21.30 9.31 -48.56
CA SER A 968 -20.65 9.95 -49.70
C SER A 968 -20.40 8.96 -50.83
N LEU A 969 -19.99 7.71 -50.50
CA LEU A 969 -19.81 6.63 -51.50
C LEU A 969 -21.14 6.22 -52.14
N LEU A 970 -22.21 6.13 -51.34
CA LEU A 970 -23.54 5.85 -51.87
C LEU A 970 -23.98 6.95 -52.87
N GLU A 971 -23.75 8.23 -52.53
CA GLU A 971 -24.05 9.38 -53.42
C GLU A 971 -23.20 9.33 -54.71
N GLU A 972 -21.91 8.91 -54.62
CA GLU A 972 -21.00 8.76 -55.75
C GLU A 972 -21.38 7.58 -56.67
N TRP A 973 -21.86 6.47 -56.12
CA TRP A 973 -22.16 5.25 -56.87
C TRP A 973 -23.61 5.20 -57.39
N ALA A 974 -24.48 6.10 -56.89
CA ALA A 974 -25.86 6.24 -57.38
C ALA A 974 -25.95 6.84 -58.79
N VAL A 975 -24.87 7.43 -59.28
CA VAL A 975 -24.74 8.07 -60.59
C VAL A 975 -24.08 7.04 -61.53
#